data_a156b4823ac733191adf1edcd6e25428
#
_entry.id   a156b4823ac733191adf1edcd6e25428
#
_cell.length_a   1.000
_cell.length_b   1.000
_cell.length_c   1.000
_cell.angle_alpha   90.00
_cell.angle_beta   90.00
_cell.angle_gamma   90.00
#
_symmetry.space_group_name_H-M   'P 1'
#
loop_
_entity.id
_entity.type
_entity.pdbx_description
1 polymer ?
#
loop_
_entity_poly.entity_id
_entity_poly.type
_entity_poly.pdbx_seq_one_letter_code
_entity_poly.pdbx_strand_id
1 'polypeptide(L)'
;MRSSRWRRRNLSTLAALALALATPLPGMATATAATGSVAEAAAAPAVVPQPVSQTNLTGSGFALTAQTPVNVVPSGDPDAAGVGTYLAALLAPATGYTLPVTSTSPSGSQAIVLDPNGPASLGAEGYTLSSTSTGVTVTGHGAQGLFRGVQTLRQLLPAAIESTTVKPGPWTVAPVQISDTPRYSYRGVMVDVARRYFPMAQLKKYIDQAAAYKINTLHLHLTDDQGWRIAIGAIPSLTTIGASTQSGFTGGTTWYYTAAEYQEIVAYAKSRFMTVVPEIDGPGHTSAALASVANLNCDNKAIKPYSGFDVGISLYCLSDAQHISNVSGFLTTVIDTVAAMTPGPYVHLGGDETPQATSTQYAAYVSAATAAATAKGKTVMGWHQLGQSTIPANSIMQWWGDADDRATIGTSNETEDIQFVRNAVQQNAKFVMSPSDHAYLDMKYDSSTPYGLSWQGYVPLSKAYDWDPTTSTAKPNGTGSLVPADKIAGVEAALWADRAYAGSNQLPTSTSQFPEPNVYAEHMTFPRLPAIAEIGWSPQSTHNYTDFRNRLGTHGARWTAAGIGYYAAPDVPWSSPSGGNLNGVHTFATGGQALDVPGSSTTPGTRLTTWALHGGNNQKWTLTEQSDGSYTLVNVASGLCADVSGGSLSAGAPVVQWTCTGGTNQRWRITPVAGGTHTLASVKSGLLLTTASTANGALVAQQPDNGSALQRWTIG
;
A
#
# COMPACT_ATOMS: atom_id res chain seq x y z
N MET A 1 -16.83 0.23 -27.91
CA MET A 1 -16.34 1.53 -28.45
C MET A 1 -15.27 2.21 -27.57
N ARG A 2 -14.77 1.60 -26.52
CA ARG A 2 -13.71 2.16 -25.66
C ARG A 2 -12.26 1.85 -26.09
N SER A 3 -12.02 1.02 -27.09
CA SER A 3 -10.67 0.80 -27.65
C SER A 3 -10.03 2.04 -28.30
N SER A 4 -10.78 3.15 -28.45
CA SER A 4 -10.30 4.39 -29.05
C SER A 4 -9.72 5.42 -28.05
N ARG A 5 -9.85 5.22 -26.74
CA ARG A 5 -9.33 6.18 -25.74
C ARG A 5 -7.81 6.14 -25.54
N TRP A 6 -7.11 5.14 -26.02
CA TRP A 6 -5.66 4.98 -25.90
C TRP A 6 -4.81 5.87 -26.81
N ARG A 7 -5.40 6.60 -27.77
CA ARG A 7 -4.63 7.28 -28.82
C ARG A 7 -4.60 8.81 -28.80
N ARG A 8 -5.19 9.51 -27.83
CA ARG A 8 -5.15 10.98 -27.87
C ARG A 8 -5.01 11.61 -26.49
N ARG A 9 -3.79 11.85 -26.07
CA ARG A 9 -3.42 13.02 -25.26
C ARG A 9 -1.91 13.27 -25.36
N ASN A 10 -1.54 14.05 -26.33
CA ASN A 10 -0.33 14.88 -26.31
C ASN A 10 -0.77 16.32 -26.52
N LEU A 11 -0.17 17.23 -25.72
CA LEU A 11 -0.06 18.68 -25.88
C LEU A 11 -1.26 19.55 -25.45
N SER A 12 -1.07 20.26 -24.35
CA SER A 12 -0.94 21.74 -24.44
C SER A 12 -0.56 22.35 -23.10
N THR A 13 0.57 23.01 -23.11
CA THR A 13 1.12 23.93 -22.11
C THR A 13 0.40 25.28 -22.21
N LEU A 14 0.10 25.91 -21.08
CA LEU A 14 0.05 27.38 -21.00
C LEU A 14 0.43 27.84 -19.58
N ALA A 15 1.47 28.64 -19.54
CA ALA A 15 2.00 29.33 -18.37
C ALA A 15 1.21 30.60 -18.09
N ALA A 16 0.97 30.91 -16.83
CA ALA A 16 0.58 32.26 -16.41
C ALA A 16 1.50 32.71 -15.26
N LEU A 17 2.20 33.77 -15.52
CA LEU A 17 3.11 34.50 -14.64
C LEU A 17 2.31 35.46 -13.77
N ALA A 18 2.50 35.49 -12.47
CA ALA A 18 2.06 36.57 -11.59
C ALA A 18 3.21 37.03 -10.71
N LEU A 19 3.59 38.30 -10.91
CA LEU A 19 4.59 39.05 -10.20
C LEU A 19 3.96 39.68 -8.96
N ALA A 20 4.55 39.55 -7.78
CA ALA A 20 4.18 40.36 -6.62
C ALA A 20 5.42 40.88 -5.93
N LEU A 21 5.42 42.21 -5.76
CA LEU A 21 6.49 43.04 -5.20
C LEU A 21 6.55 42.93 -3.68
N ALA A 22 7.75 42.91 -3.16
CA ALA A 22 8.05 42.98 -1.74
C ALA A 22 8.46 44.44 -1.34
N THR A 23 7.92 44.90 -0.19
CA THR A 23 8.41 46.08 0.51
C THR A 23 8.99 45.70 1.88
N PRO A 24 10.06 46.33 2.37
CA PRO A 24 10.65 46.00 3.65
C PRO A 24 10.11 46.87 4.79
N LEU A 25 10.08 46.30 6.02
CA LEU A 25 9.83 47.04 7.26
C LEU A 25 10.94 46.80 8.29
N PRO A 26 11.16 47.73 9.20
CA PRO A 26 12.43 47.92 9.91
C PRO A 26 12.50 47.22 11.28
N GLY A 27 13.73 47.14 11.78
CA GLY A 27 14.26 46.44 12.92
C GLY A 27 13.50 46.53 14.26
N MET A 28 13.68 45.49 15.04
CA MET A 28 13.40 45.50 16.47
C MET A 28 14.51 44.80 17.26
N ALA A 29 14.71 45.33 18.44
CA ALA A 29 15.80 45.12 19.35
C ALA A 29 15.89 43.73 19.95
N THR A 30 17.10 43.30 20.24
CA THR A 30 17.46 42.12 21.00
C THR A 30 17.05 42.22 22.46
N ALA A 31 16.18 41.33 22.94
CA ALA A 31 16.00 41.03 24.34
C ALA A 31 16.62 39.69 24.68
N THR A 32 17.64 39.66 25.51
CA THR A 32 18.22 38.46 26.11
C THR A 32 17.22 37.83 27.08
N ALA A 33 16.68 36.70 26.73
CA ALA A 33 15.85 35.91 27.64
C ALA A 33 16.66 34.75 28.24
N ALA A 34 16.54 34.61 29.55
CA ALA A 34 17.15 33.58 30.37
C ALA A 34 16.77 32.19 29.91
N THR A 35 17.75 31.30 29.75
CA THR A 35 17.57 29.89 29.43
C THR A 35 17.07 29.13 30.64
N GLY A 36 15.74 29.06 30.80
CA GLY A 36 15.11 27.98 31.53
C GLY A 36 14.93 26.83 30.55
N SER A 37 15.50 25.66 30.82
CA SER A 37 15.24 24.43 30.07
C SER A 37 13.77 24.05 30.23
N VAL A 38 12.95 24.46 29.29
CA VAL A 38 11.61 23.87 29.14
C VAL A 38 11.87 22.45 28.63
N ALA A 39 11.53 21.45 29.42
CA ALA A 39 11.50 20.08 28.96
C ALA A 39 10.64 20.04 27.69
N GLU A 40 11.25 19.74 26.57
CA GLU A 40 10.58 19.60 25.28
C GLU A 40 9.46 18.58 25.45
N ALA A 41 8.22 19.02 25.28
CA ALA A 41 7.07 18.14 25.36
C ALA A 41 7.29 17.05 24.31
N ALA A 42 7.36 15.79 24.74
CA ALA A 42 7.52 14.66 23.85
C ALA A 42 6.52 14.77 22.71
N ALA A 43 7.00 14.69 21.47
CA ALA A 43 6.14 14.77 20.30
C ALA A 43 4.99 13.77 20.40
N ALA A 44 3.79 14.19 20.02
CA ALA A 44 2.60 13.34 20.05
C ALA A 44 2.85 12.03 19.26
N PRO A 45 2.46 10.86 19.80
CA PRO A 45 2.59 9.61 19.07
C PRO A 45 1.86 9.68 17.72
N ALA A 46 2.58 9.35 16.65
CA ALA A 46 2.08 9.38 15.28
C ALA A 46 1.36 8.06 14.97
N VAL A 47 0.04 8.02 15.11
CA VAL A 47 -0.79 6.85 14.79
C VAL A 47 -1.44 7.02 13.41
N VAL A 48 -1.36 5.98 12.57
CA VAL A 48 -2.00 5.89 11.26
C VAL A 48 -2.74 4.54 11.17
N PRO A 49 -4.03 4.51 10.84
CA PRO A 49 -4.98 5.61 10.69
C PRO A 49 -5.16 6.45 11.96
N GLN A 50 -5.49 7.74 11.76
CA GLN A 50 -5.74 8.65 12.86
C GLN A 50 -6.91 8.18 13.72
N PRO A 51 -6.74 8.04 15.06
CA PRO A 51 -7.83 7.68 15.94
C PRO A 51 -8.91 8.78 16.02
N VAL A 52 -10.14 8.36 16.31
CA VAL A 52 -11.26 9.31 16.56
C VAL A 52 -10.92 10.29 17.67
N SER A 53 -10.25 9.82 18.72
CA SER A 53 -9.78 10.66 19.82
C SER A 53 -8.45 10.15 20.35
N GLN A 54 -7.50 11.07 20.50
CA GLN A 54 -6.20 10.83 21.13
C GLN A 54 -5.84 11.98 22.05
N THR A 55 -5.56 11.66 23.30
CA THR A 55 -5.07 12.61 24.31
C THR A 55 -3.70 12.16 24.78
N ASN A 56 -2.68 12.98 24.58
CA ASN A 56 -1.35 12.72 25.08
C ASN A 56 -1.30 13.04 26.56
N LEU A 57 -0.80 12.09 27.36
CA LEU A 57 -0.67 12.24 28.79
C LEU A 57 0.75 12.72 29.14
N THR A 58 0.87 13.42 30.25
CA THR A 58 2.18 13.82 30.80
C THR A 58 2.78 12.69 31.63
N GLY A 59 4.13 12.63 31.70
CA GLY A 59 4.86 11.66 32.52
C GLY A 59 5.66 10.68 31.69
N SER A 60 6.32 9.72 32.37
CA SER A 60 7.05 8.64 31.73
C SER A 60 6.07 7.62 31.14
N GLY A 61 6.41 7.11 29.94
CA GLY A 61 5.64 6.02 29.33
C GLY A 61 5.82 4.68 30.07
N PHE A 62 5.11 3.68 29.60
CA PHE A 62 5.23 2.30 30.12
C PHE A 62 6.49 1.64 29.57
N ALA A 63 7.39 1.19 30.43
CA ALA A 63 8.59 0.46 30.07
C ALA A 63 8.30 -1.04 29.97
N LEU A 64 8.36 -1.59 28.74
CA LEU A 64 8.26 -3.03 28.48
C LEU A 64 9.55 -3.73 28.91
N THR A 65 9.45 -4.81 29.68
CA THR A 65 10.54 -5.65 30.13
C THR A 65 10.29 -7.11 29.78
N ALA A 66 11.31 -7.98 29.92
CA ALA A 66 11.14 -9.41 29.69
C ALA A 66 10.15 -10.09 30.67
N GLN A 67 9.83 -9.45 31.79
CA GLN A 67 8.91 -9.95 32.80
C GLN A 67 7.48 -9.38 32.63
N THR A 68 7.27 -8.44 31.71
CA THR A 68 5.96 -7.85 31.48
C THR A 68 4.95 -8.90 31.00
N PRO A 69 3.88 -9.21 31.76
CA PRO A 69 2.87 -10.13 31.29
C PRO A 69 1.92 -9.46 30.28
N VAL A 70 1.47 -10.23 29.30
CA VAL A 70 0.30 -9.95 28.48
C VAL A 70 -0.88 -10.67 29.11
N ASN A 71 -1.73 -9.93 29.78
CA ASN A 71 -2.89 -10.48 30.48
C ASN A 71 -4.15 -10.30 29.66
N VAL A 72 -4.76 -11.40 29.22
CA VAL A 72 -6.03 -11.41 28.52
C VAL A 72 -7.14 -11.66 29.53
N VAL A 73 -8.02 -10.68 29.73
CA VAL A 73 -9.15 -10.81 30.65
C VAL A 73 -10.08 -11.91 30.14
N PRO A 74 -10.52 -12.86 31.00
CA PRO A 74 -11.42 -13.92 30.57
C PRO A 74 -12.73 -13.39 30.00
N SER A 75 -13.19 -13.98 28.91
CA SER A 75 -14.44 -13.63 28.24
C SER A 75 -15.06 -14.85 27.57
N GLY A 76 -16.27 -14.68 27.04
CA GLY A 76 -16.92 -15.68 26.19
C GLY A 76 -16.41 -15.71 24.74
N ASP A 77 -15.49 -14.81 24.35
CA ASP A 77 -14.91 -14.75 23.01
C ASP A 77 -13.69 -15.70 22.91
N PRO A 78 -13.77 -16.79 22.12
CA PRO A 78 -12.72 -17.79 22.03
C PRO A 78 -11.45 -17.26 21.35
N ASP A 79 -11.56 -16.19 20.54
CA ASP A 79 -10.44 -15.65 19.76
C ASP A 79 -9.60 -14.64 20.58
N ALA A 80 -10.10 -14.18 21.75
CA ALA A 80 -9.42 -13.15 22.56
C ALA A 80 -8.04 -13.60 23.05
N ALA A 81 -7.90 -14.86 23.49
CA ALA A 81 -6.61 -15.42 23.92
C ALA A 81 -5.59 -15.45 22.75
N GLY A 82 -6.07 -15.67 21.53
CA GLY A 82 -5.27 -15.61 20.32
C GLY A 82 -4.63 -14.24 20.08
N VAL A 83 -5.33 -13.15 20.43
CA VAL A 83 -4.79 -11.77 20.31
C VAL A 83 -3.63 -11.55 21.28
N GLY A 84 -3.71 -12.09 22.50
CA GLY A 84 -2.59 -12.03 23.47
C GLY A 84 -1.36 -12.77 22.96
N THR A 85 -1.54 -13.99 22.43
CA THR A 85 -0.48 -14.79 21.80
C THR A 85 0.13 -14.07 20.60
N TYR A 86 -0.73 -13.48 19.76
CA TYR A 86 -0.28 -12.66 18.61
C TYR A 86 0.59 -11.48 19.07
N LEU A 87 0.17 -10.72 20.09
CA LEU A 87 0.96 -9.59 20.60
C LEU A 87 2.31 -10.03 21.12
N ALA A 88 2.37 -11.09 21.93
CA ALA A 88 3.63 -11.62 22.44
C ALA A 88 4.58 -12.06 21.30
N ALA A 89 4.04 -12.77 20.30
CA ALA A 89 4.80 -13.20 19.13
C ALA A 89 5.28 -12.03 18.26
N LEU A 90 4.47 -10.96 18.13
CA LEU A 90 4.81 -9.74 17.40
C LEU A 90 6.01 -9.00 17.99
N LEU A 91 6.09 -8.95 19.34
CA LEU A 91 7.12 -8.19 20.03
C LEU A 91 8.42 -8.97 20.22
N ALA A 92 8.37 -10.31 20.21
CA ALA A 92 9.51 -11.18 20.52
C ALA A 92 10.73 -11.00 19.59
N PRO A 93 10.61 -10.89 18.25
CA PRO A 93 11.77 -10.79 17.37
C PRO A 93 12.68 -9.60 17.67
N ALA A 94 12.09 -8.42 17.89
CA ALA A 94 12.83 -7.19 18.12
C ALA A 94 13.34 -7.06 19.56
N THR A 95 12.54 -7.51 20.54
CA THR A 95 12.87 -7.36 21.95
C THR A 95 13.75 -8.47 22.49
N GLY A 96 13.67 -9.66 21.89
CA GLY A 96 14.24 -10.89 22.46
C GLY A 96 13.48 -11.40 23.70
N TYR A 97 12.30 -10.84 24.01
CA TYR A 97 11.52 -11.20 25.19
C TYR A 97 10.52 -12.31 24.88
N THR A 98 10.40 -13.27 25.77
CA THR A 98 9.31 -14.24 25.77
C THR A 98 8.27 -13.77 26.79
N LEU A 99 7.35 -12.91 26.35
CA LEU A 99 6.35 -12.32 27.23
C LEU A 99 5.35 -13.40 27.66
N PRO A 100 5.12 -13.57 28.99
CA PRO A 100 4.12 -14.53 29.45
C PRO A 100 2.71 -14.06 29.12
N VAL A 101 1.93 -14.92 28.44
CA VAL A 101 0.50 -14.69 28.19
C VAL A 101 -0.30 -15.38 29.28
N THR A 102 -1.13 -14.63 30.02
CA THR A 102 -1.91 -15.12 31.17
C THR A 102 -3.38 -14.77 31.02
N SER A 103 -4.24 -15.50 31.73
CA SER A 103 -5.68 -15.28 31.75
C SER A 103 -6.20 -14.81 33.13
N THR A 104 -5.30 -14.46 34.05
CA THR A 104 -5.65 -13.98 35.37
C THR A 104 -5.60 -12.46 35.43
N SER A 105 -6.56 -11.82 36.08
CA SER A 105 -6.48 -10.38 36.36
C SER A 105 -5.25 -10.11 37.21
N PRO A 106 -4.31 -9.25 36.75
CA PRO A 106 -3.16 -8.94 37.57
C PRO A 106 -3.63 -8.12 38.79
N SER A 107 -3.25 -8.59 39.92
CA SER A 107 -3.28 -7.76 41.14
C SER A 107 -2.03 -6.89 41.16
N GLY A 108 -1.96 -5.86 40.34
CA GLY A 108 -0.79 -4.98 40.32
C GLY A 108 -0.50 -4.31 38.98
N SER A 109 0.37 -3.34 39.04
CA SER A 109 0.93 -2.57 37.91
C SER A 109 1.97 -3.38 37.12
N GLN A 110 2.38 -2.89 35.96
CA GLN A 110 3.43 -3.42 35.08
C GLN A 110 2.99 -4.57 34.14
N ALA A 111 1.76 -4.48 33.63
CA ALA A 111 1.23 -5.43 32.66
C ALA A 111 0.69 -4.74 31.39
N ILE A 112 0.60 -5.50 30.30
CA ILE A 112 -0.26 -5.19 29.16
C ILE A 112 -1.57 -5.98 29.37
N VAL A 113 -2.69 -5.28 29.54
CA VAL A 113 -4.02 -5.87 29.75
C VAL A 113 -4.81 -5.78 28.46
N LEU A 114 -5.34 -6.90 28.00
CA LEU A 114 -6.27 -7.00 26.86
C LEU A 114 -7.64 -7.41 27.40
N ASP A 115 -8.59 -6.47 27.41
CA ASP A 115 -9.94 -6.70 27.94
C ASP A 115 -10.97 -6.76 26.81
N PRO A 116 -11.50 -7.95 26.46
CA PRO A 116 -12.52 -8.11 25.44
C PRO A 116 -13.95 -7.78 25.90
N ASN A 117 -14.13 -7.37 27.18
CA ASN A 117 -15.45 -7.15 27.77
C ASN A 117 -15.89 -5.67 27.73
N GLY A 118 -15.37 -4.90 26.80
CA GLY A 118 -15.75 -3.51 26.60
C GLY A 118 -17.21 -3.34 26.19
N PRO A 119 -17.75 -2.11 26.32
CA PRO A 119 -19.16 -1.84 26.06
C PRO A 119 -19.50 -2.04 24.57
N ALA A 120 -20.72 -2.49 24.29
CA ALA A 120 -21.24 -2.72 22.93
C ALA A 120 -21.22 -1.45 22.06
N SER A 121 -21.17 -0.26 22.65
CA SER A 121 -21.04 1.01 21.92
C SER A 121 -19.74 1.16 21.15
N LEU A 122 -18.71 0.35 21.44
CA LEU A 122 -17.48 0.28 20.65
C LEU A 122 -17.70 -0.42 19.31
N GLY A 123 -18.78 -1.20 19.15
CA GLY A 123 -18.96 -2.04 17.97
C GLY A 123 -17.91 -3.14 17.89
N ALA A 124 -17.90 -3.89 16.79
CA ALA A 124 -17.03 -5.06 16.65
C ALA A 124 -15.52 -4.70 16.57
N GLU A 125 -15.17 -3.57 15.98
CA GLU A 125 -13.77 -3.19 15.71
C GLU A 125 -13.25 -2.03 16.56
N GLY A 126 -14.12 -1.34 17.29
CA GLY A 126 -13.74 -0.22 18.15
C GLY A 126 -13.01 -0.68 19.40
N TYR A 127 -12.18 0.22 19.93
CA TYR A 127 -11.39 -0.03 21.13
C TYR A 127 -11.10 1.26 21.91
N THR A 128 -10.74 1.12 23.17
CA THR A 128 -10.01 2.14 23.93
C THR A 128 -8.61 1.63 24.26
N LEU A 129 -7.64 2.54 24.33
CA LEU A 129 -6.28 2.24 24.74
C LEU A 129 -5.84 3.30 25.75
N SER A 130 -5.34 2.85 26.90
CA SER A 130 -4.71 3.70 27.90
C SER A 130 -3.32 3.20 28.20
N SER A 131 -2.32 4.08 28.10
CA SER A 131 -0.93 3.81 28.47
C SER A 131 -0.48 4.85 29.49
N THR A 132 0.06 4.37 30.61
CA THR A 132 0.65 5.17 31.70
C THR A 132 1.96 4.50 32.11
N SER A 133 2.71 5.11 33.04
CA SER A 133 3.93 4.48 33.58
C SER A 133 3.67 3.15 34.33
N THR A 134 2.42 2.86 34.69
CA THR A 134 2.07 1.66 35.46
C THR A 134 1.58 0.50 34.64
N GLY A 135 1.20 0.71 33.35
CA GLY A 135 0.70 -0.35 32.49
C GLY A 135 0.05 0.17 31.23
N VAL A 136 -0.33 -0.77 30.37
CA VAL A 136 -1.12 -0.53 29.16
C VAL A 136 -2.41 -1.33 29.25
N THR A 137 -3.54 -0.72 28.96
CA THR A 137 -4.83 -1.42 28.83
C THR A 137 -5.43 -1.16 27.46
N VAL A 138 -5.79 -2.22 26.75
CA VAL A 138 -6.56 -2.19 25.53
C VAL A 138 -7.89 -2.86 25.81
N THR A 139 -9.01 -2.13 25.63
CA THR A 139 -10.36 -2.65 25.82
C THR A 139 -11.11 -2.65 24.49
N GLY A 140 -11.66 -3.79 24.08
CA GLY A 140 -12.49 -3.97 22.90
C GLY A 140 -13.81 -4.63 23.24
N HIS A 141 -14.80 -4.57 22.34
CA HIS A 141 -16.00 -5.40 22.45
C HIS A 141 -15.78 -6.70 21.65
N GLY A 142 -14.95 -7.61 22.23
CA GLY A 142 -14.49 -8.84 21.60
C GLY A 142 -13.06 -8.76 21.04
N ALA A 143 -12.58 -9.88 20.49
CA ALA A 143 -11.22 -10.08 20.00
C ALA A 143 -10.85 -9.15 18.85
N GLN A 144 -11.79 -8.86 17.95
CA GLN A 144 -11.53 -8.03 16.79
C GLN A 144 -11.14 -6.59 17.19
N GLY A 145 -11.85 -5.98 18.14
CA GLY A 145 -11.53 -4.67 18.70
C GLY A 145 -10.17 -4.67 19.40
N LEU A 146 -9.86 -5.73 20.17
CA LEU A 146 -8.54 -5.90 20.77
C LEU A 146 -7.44 -5.94 19.74
N PHE A 147 -7.63 -6.69 18.67
CA PHE A 147 -6.63 -6.78 17.58
C PHE A 147 -6.36 -5.41 16.95
N ARG A 148 -7.40 -4.59 16.69
CA ARG A 148 -7.23 -3.21 16.17
C ARG A 148 -6.46 -2.33 17.17
N GLY A 149 -6.77 -2.44 18.46
CA GLY A 149 -6.04 -1.75 19.52
C GLY A 149 -4.58 -2.19 19.65
N VAL A 150 -4.28 -3.47 19.45
CA VAL A 150 -2.91 -4.01 19.39
C VAL A 150 -2.12 -3.42 18.22
N GLN A 151 -2.74 -3.21 17.03
CA GLN A 151 -2.05 -2.54 15.93
C GLN A 151 -1.71 -1.08 16.27
N THR A 152 -2.53 -0.41 17.07
CA THR A 152 -2.22 0.93 17.57
C THR A 152 -1.13 0.88 18.65
N LEU A 153 -1.21 -0.05 19.61
CA LEU A 153 -0.16 -0.25 20.61
C LEU A 153 1.23 -0.46 19.97
N ARG A 154 1.30 -1.26 18.92
CA ARG A 154 2.51 -1.47 18.12
C ARG A 154 3.10 -0.15 17.63
N GLN A 155 2.27 0.79 17.17
CA GLN A 155 2.71 2.08 16.65
C GLN A 155 3.15 3.06 17.77
N LEU A 156 2.73 2.84 19.01
CA LEU A 156 3.16 3.63 20.17
C LEU A 156 4.54 3.24 20.72
N LEU A 157 5.08 2.09 20.30
CA LEU A 157 6.44 1.63 20.58
C LEU A 157 7.45 2.25 19.59
N PRO A 158 8.76 2.31 19.93
CA PRO A 158 9.78 2.75 18.99
C PRO A 158 9.76 1.97 17.68
N ALA A 159 10.12 2.62 16.56
CA ALA A 159 10.09 2.00 15.22
C ALA A 159 10.89 0.69 15.12
N ALA A 160 11.97 0.55 15.89
CA ALA A 160 12.79 -0.65 15.96
C ALA A 160 12.03 -1.91 16.41
N ILE A 161 10.81 -1.77 17.00
CA ILE A 161 9.95 -2.90 17.36
C ILE A 161 9.56 -3.77 16.18
N GLU A 162 9.61 -3.21 14.98
CA GLU A 162 9.29 -3.90 13.72
C GLU A 162 10.43 -4.79 13.22
N SER A 163 11.60 -4.77 13.88
CA SER A 163 12.76 -5.53 13.45
C SER A 163 12.54 -7.04 13.60
N THR A 164 13.00 -7.80 12.61
CA THR A 164 13.05 -9.27 12.65
C THR A 164 14.23 -9.82 13.43
N THR A 165 15.11 -8.95 13.98
CA THR A 165 16.27 -9.30 14.81
C THR A 165 16.27 -8.44 16.05
N VAL A 166 16.82 -8.99 17.14
CA VAL A 166 16.90 -8.30 18.44
C VAL A 166 17.61 -6.95 18.31
N LYS A 167 17.00 -5.92 18.90
CA LYS A 167 17.51 -4.55 18.96
C LYS A 167 17.65 -4.10 20.43
N PRO A 168 18.56 -3.17 20.73
CA PRO A 168 18.61 -2.57 22.05
C PRO A 168 17.37 -1.71 22.30
N GLY A 169 16.79 -1.81 23.53
CA GLY A 169 15.76 -0.90 23.99
C GLY A 169 16.28 0.52 24.24
N PRO A 170 15.52 1.38 24.91
CA PRO A 170 14.35 1.03 25.72
C PRO A 170 13.10 0.82 24.90
N TRP A 171 12.25 -0.11 25.33
CA TRP A 171 10.94 -0.40 24.75
C TRP A 171 9.86 0.32 25.56
N THR A 172 9.63 1.58 25.23
CA THR A 172 8.70 2.44 25.98
C THR A 172 7.46 2.73 25.15
N VAL A 173 6.27 2.44 25.68
CA VAL A 173 4.99 2.85 25.12
C VAL A 173 4.71 4.27 25.58
N ALA A 174 4.45 5.18 24.67
CA ALA A 174 4.14 6.57 24.99
C ALA A 174 2.90 6.68 25.89
N PRO A 175 2.87 7.62 26.86
CA PRO A 175 1.72 7.83 27.71
C PRO A 175 0.59 8.52 26.93
N VAL A 176 -0.55 7.81 26.76
CA VAL A 176 -1.63 8.26 25.90
C VAL A 176 -2.96 7.64 26.30
N GLN A 177 -4.05 8.34 25.98
CA GLN A 177 -5.40 7.79 26.02
C GLN A 177 -6.04 7.91 24.65
N ILE A 178 -6.55 6.80 24.11
CA ILE A 178 -7.16 6.71 22.79
C ILE A 178 -8.55 6.09 22.90
N SER A 179 -9.51 6.63 22.17
CA SER A 179 -10.81 6.01 21.88
C SER A 179 -11.02 6.02 20.37
N ASP A 180 -11.32 4.86 19.78
CA ASP A 180 -11.25 4.70 18.35
C ASP A 180 -12.28 3.71 17.81
N THR A 181 -12.90 4.04 16.68
CA THR A 181 -13.88 3.21 15.97
C THR A 181 -13.79 3.49 14.47
N PRO A 182 -14.03 2.49 13.60
CA PRO A 182 -13.96 2.71 12.15
C PRO A 182 -15.15 3.51 11.62
N ARG A 183 -14.89 4.33 10.59
CA ARG A 183 -15.92 5.03 9.81
C ARG A 183 -16.76 4.05 8.97
N TYR A 184 -16.11 3.08 8.32
CA TYR A 184 -16.76 2.07 7.48
C TYR A 184 -16.44 0.66 7.95
N SER A 185 -17.38 -0.25 7.72
CA SER A 185 -17.23 -1.67 8.05
C SER A 185 -16.37 -2.45 7.05
N TYR A 186 -16.24 -1.95 5.80
CA TYR A 186 -15.41 -2.55 4.75
C TYR A 186 -14.21 -1.66 4.45
N ARG A 187 -13.00 -2.20 4.60
CA ARG A 187 -11.73 -1.55 4.26
C ARG A 187 -10.85 -2.59 3.59
N GLY A 188 -10.88 -2.60 2.27
CA GLY A 188 -10.29 -3.64 1.46
C GLY A 188 -8.94 -3.27 0.85
N VAL A 189 -8.22 -4.32 0.53
CA VAL A 189 -7.15 -4.29 -0.47
C VAL A 189 -7.31 -5.47 -1.41
N MET A 190 -7.34 -5.19 -2.71
CA MET A 190 -7.33 -6.21 -3.74
C MET A 190 -5.90 -6.48 -4.19
N VAL A 191 -5.58 -7.75 -4.43
CA VAL A 191 -4.31 -8.20 -5.01
C VAL A 191 -4.61 -9.02 -6.25
N ASP A 192 -4.09 -8.58 -7.39
CA ASP A 192 -4.15 -9.32 -8.64
C ASP A 192 -3.08 -10.41 -8.66
N VAL A 193 -3.49 -11.63 -8.32
CA VAL A 193 -2.64 -12.81 -8.38
C VAL A 193 -2.75 -13.53 -9.73
N ALA A 194 -3.69 -13.11 -10.59
CA ALA A 194 -3.93 -13.72 -11.90
C ALA A 194 -2.88 -13.25 -12.92
N ARG A 195 -2.62 -11.94 -13.01
CA ARG A 195 -1.59 -11.39 -13.91
C ARG A 195 -0.18 -11.69 -13.41
N ARG A 196 0.01 -11.70 -12.08
CA ARG A 196 1.26 -12.10 -11.44
C ARG A 196 0.99 -13.01 -10.26
N TYR A 197 1.49 -14.25 -10.29
CA TYR A 197 1.34 -15.18 -9.18
C TYR A 197 2.14 -14.73 -7.95
N PHE A 198 1.49 -14.66 -6.81
CA PHE A 198 2.09 -14.37 -5.51
C PHE A 198 2.23 -15.67 -4.71
N PRO A 199 3.43 -16.16 -4.42
CA PRO A 199 3.61 -17.29 -3.53
C PRO A 199 2.95 -17.07 -2.17
N MET A 200 2.38 -18.12 -1.58
CA MET A 200 1.61 -18.05 -0.33
C MET A 200 2.37 -17.30 0.79
N ALA A 201 3.68 -17.54 0.92
CA ALA A 201 4.49 -16.85 1.94
C ALA A 201 4.52 -15.33 1.75
N GLN A 202 4.59 -14.86 0.50
CA GLN A 202 4.58 -13.42 0.19
C GLN A 202 3.19 -12.82 0.40
N LEU A 203 2.13 -13.57 0.05
CA LEU A 203 0.76 -13.13 0.30
C LEU A 203 0.46 -13.01 1.81
N LYS A 204 0.94 -13.95 2.63
CA LYS A 204 0.84 -13.86 4.09
C LYS A 204 1.57 -12.64 4.66
N LYS A 205 2.77 -12.34 4.15
CA LYS A 205 3.48 -11.10 4.52
C LYS A 205 2.65 -9.86 4.17
N TYR A 206 2.03 -9.84 3.01
CA TYR A 206 1.17 -8.73 2.58
C TYR A 206 -0.08 -8.59 3.46
N ILE A 207 -0.69 -9.71 3.87
CA ILE A 207 -1.80 -9.72 4.85
C ILE A 207 -1.38 -9.05 6.17
N ASP A 208 -0.20 -9.40 6.72
CA ASP A 208 0.31 -8.77 7.95
C ASP A 208 0.55 -7.27 7.78
N GLN A 209 1.08 -6.85 6.64
CA GLN A 209 1.33 -5.46 6.30
C GLN A 209 0.03 -4.65 6.20
N ALA A 210 -1.00 -5.19 5.55
CA ALA A 210 -2.30 -4.56 5.42
C ALA A 210 -3.05 -4.50 6.78
N ALA A 211 -3.03 -5.59 7.54
CA ALA A 211 -3.67 -5.67 8.86
C ALA A 211 -3.08 -4.66 9.86
N ALA A 212 -1.78 -4.33 9.75
CA ALA A 212 -1.11 -3.33 10.59
C ALA A 212 -1.73 -1.94 10.46
N TYR A 213 -2.40 -1.65 9.35
CA TYR A 213 -3.13 -0.41 9.07
C TYR A 213 -4.65 -0.58 9.15
N LYS A 214 -5.13 -1.61 9.87
CA LYS A 214 -6.55 -1.85 10.16
C LYS A 214 -7.39 -2.15 8.90
N ILE A 215 -6.77 -2.58 7.80
CA ILE A 215 -7.47 -3.20 6.67
C ILE A 215 -8.11 -4.50 7.17
N ASN A 216 -9.36 -4.77 6.77
CA ASN A 216 -10.13 -5.92 7.24
C ASN A 216 -10.65 -6.83 6.13
N THR A 217 -10.33 -6.53 4.88
CA THR A 217 -10.74 -7.33 3.74
C THR A 217 -9.58 -7.52 2.78
N LEU A 218 -9.33 -8.77 2.39
CA LEU A 218 -8.41 -9.17 1.32
C LEU A 218 -9.24 -9.64 0.13
N HIS A 219 -9.26 -8.87 -0.93
CA HIS A 219 -9.86 -9.26 -2.20
C HIS A 219 -8.79 -9.92 -3.06
N LEU A 220 -9.01 -11.16 -3.49
CA LEU A 220 -8.11 -11.92 -4.35
C LEU A 220 -8.71 -12.03 -5.75
N HIS A 221 -8.09 -11.33 -6.70
CA HIS A 221 -8.40 -11.47 -8.12
C HIS A 221 -7.72 -12.75 -8.64
N LEU A 222 -8.47 -13.88 -8.57
CA LEU A 222 -7.94 -15.23 -8.73
C LEU A 222 -7.87 -15.69 -10.18
N THR A 223 -8.64 -15.06 -11.07
CA THR A 223 -8.78 -15.51 -12.47
C THR A 223 -8.83 -14.34 -13.41
N ASP A 224 -8.13 -14.46 -14.53
CA ASP A 224 -8.10 -13.49 -15.62
C ASP A 224 -7.59 -14.13 -16.93
N ASP A 225 -7.40 -13.33 -17.97
CA ASP A 225 -6.87 -13.78 -19.26
C ASP A 225 -5.52 -14.49 -19.13
N GLN A 226 -4.64 -13.97 -18.25
CA GLN A 226 -3.27 -14.46 -18.11
C GLN A 226 -3.14 -15.62 -17.12
N GLY A 227 -4.17 -15.90 -16.32
CA GLY A 227 -4.01 -16.98 -15.37
C GLY A 227 -5.22 -17.34 -14.53
N TRP A 228 -5.29 -18.63 -14.20
CA TRP A 228 -6.22 -19.22 -13.27
C TRP A 228 -5.49 -19.71 -12.02
N ARG A 229 -5.75 -19.13 -10.84
CA ARG A 229 -4.90 -19.30 -9.66
C ARG A 229 -5.46 -20.17 -8.55
N ILE A 230 -6.60 -20.81 -8.75
CA ILE A 230 -7.24 -21.63 -7.71
C ILE A 230 -7.57 -23.03 -8.26
N ALA A 231 -7.19 -24.07 -7.51
CA ALA A 231 -7.49 -25.45 -7.90
C ALA A 231 -8.99 -25.76 -7.73
N ILE A 232 -9.60 -26.23 -8.82
CA ILE A 232 -10.97 -26.76 -8.86
C ILE A 232 -10.87 -28.24 -9.18
N GLY A 233 -11.02 -29.10 -8.17
CA GLY A 233 -10.79 -30.54 -8.29
C GLY A 233 -11.60 -31.23 -9.39
N ALA A 234 -12.82 -30.74 -9.67
CA ALA A 234 -13.67 -31.22 -10.74
C ALA A 234 -13.17 -30.83 -12.16
N ILE A 235 -12.30 -29.81 -12.28
CA ILE A 235 -11.82 -29.29 -13.57
C ILE A 235 -10.31 -29.07 -13.48
N PRO A 236 -9.49 -30.15 -13.48
CA PRO A 236 -8.04 -30.04 -13.29
C PRO A 236 -7.32 -29.23 -14.40
N SER A 237 -7.90 -29.14 -15.59
CA SER A 237 -7.35 -28.35 -16.71
C SER A 237 -7.21 -26.85 -16.37
N LEU A 238 -8.00 -26.31 -15.47
CA LEU A 238 -7.90 -24.91 -15.02
C LEU A 238 -6.53 -24.60 -14.42
N THR A 239 -5.90 -25.56 -13.76
CA THR A 239 -4.55 -25.38 -13.19
C THR A 239 -3.45 -25.98 -14.07
N THR A 240 -3.69 -27.09 -14.77
CA THR A 240 -2.66 -27.67 -15.65
C THR A 240 -2.45 -26.90 -16.95
N ILE A 241 -3.45 -26.13 -17.40
CA ILE A 241 -3.41 -25.31 -18.60
C ILE A 241 -3.56 -23.82 -18.23
N GLY A 242 -4.66 -23.47 -17.56
CA GLY A 242 -4.98 -22.06 -17.26
C GLY A 242 -4.00 -21.36 -16.32
N ALA A 243 -3.25 -22.13 -15.50
CA ALA A 243 -2.21 -21.58 -14.64
C ALA A 243 -0.80 -21.60 -15.27
N SER A 244 -0.67 -21.98 -16.53
CA SER A 244 0.63 -22.10 -17.20
C SER A 244 1.20 -20.76 -17.69
N THR A 245 0.43 -19.69 -17.61
CA THR A 245 0.81 -18.35 -18.05
C THR A 245 0.65 -17.32 -16.95
N GLN A 246 1.31 -16.19 -17.12
CA GLN A 246 1.12 -14.92 -16.43
C GLN A 246 1.60 -13.80 -17.35
N SER A 247 1.39 -12.53 -17.02
CA SER A 247 1.77 -11.40 -17.87
C SER A 247 3.23 -11.48 -18.28
N GLY A 248 3.49 -11.64 -19.59
CA GLY A 248 4.83 -11.75 -20.17
C GLY A 248 5.48 -13.13 -20.09
N PHE A 249 4.85 -14.17 -19.49
CA PHE A 249 5.47 -15.48 -19.31
C PHE A 249 4.57 -16.65 -19.62
N THR A 250 5.22 -17.76 -20.00
CA THR A 250 4.60 -19.06 -20.25
C THR A 250 5.39 -20.19 -19.58
N GLY A 251 4.79 -21.37 -19.45
CA GLY A 251 5.47 -22.56 -18.97
C GLY A 251 5.47 -22.74 -17.43
N GLY A 252 4.62 -22.04 -16.72
CA GLY A 252 4.40 -22.27 -15.29
C GLY A 252 3.73 -23.61 -15.02
N THR A 253 4.18 -24.31 -14.00
CA THR A 253 3.61 -25.60 -13.56
C THR A 253 3.01 -25.53 -12.16
N THR A 254 3.30 -24.46 -11.42
CA THR A 254 2.92 -24.29 -10.00
C THR A 254 2.40 -22.89 -9.68
N TRP A 255 1.97 -22.12 -10.68
CA TRP A 255 1.47 -20.75 -10.49
C TRP A 255 -0.02 -20.73 -10.12
N TYR A 256 -0.39 -21.50 -9.10
CA TYR A 256 -1.74 -21.56 -8.56
C TYR A 256 -1.69 -22.00 -7.09
N TYR A 257 -2.76 -21.76 -6.39
CA TYR A 257 -2.98 -22.28 -5.04
C TYR A 257 -3.74 -23.60 -5.12
N THR A 258 -3.21 -24.64 -4.48
CA THR A 258 -3.98 -25.85 -4.16
C THR A 258 -5.14 -25.51 -3.23
N ALA A 259 -6.12 -26.39 -3.11
CA ALA A 259 -7.22 -26.19 -2.15
C ALA A 259 -6.72 -26.01 -0.71
N ALA A 260 -5.69 -26.76 -0.31
CA ALA A 260 -5.08 -26.65 1.01
C ALA A 260 -4.37 -25.29 1.22
N GLU A 261 -3.57 -24.83 0.25
CA GLU A 261 -2.89 -23.54 0.33
C GLU A 261 -3.89 -22.38 0.35
N TYR A 262 -4.95 -22.44 -0.45
CA TYR A 262 -6.00 -21.44 -0.42
C TYR A 262 -6.71 -21.38 0.93
N GLN A 263 -7.09 -22.54 1.48
CA GLN A 263 -7.68 -22.60 2.82
C GLN A 263 -6.73 -22.09 3.90
N GLU A 264 -5.42 -22.34 3.77
CA GLU A 264 -4.41 -21.80 4.65
C GLU A 264 -4.30 -20.27 4.57
N ILE A 265 -4.38 -19.70 3.35
CA ILE A 265 -4.45 -18.23 3.16
C ILE A 265 -5.70 -17.66 3.85
N VAL A 266 -6.87 -18.29 3.65
CA VAL A 266 -8.14 -17.89 4.27
C VAL A 266 -8.04 -17.94 5.80
N ALA A 267 -7.51 -19.02 6.35
CA ALA A 267 -7.32 -19.17 7.80
C ALA A 267 -6.32 -18.15 8.36
N TYR A 268 -5.24 -17.87 7.61
CA TYR A 268 -4.26 -16.87 8.00
C TYR A 268 -4.86 -15.47 8.01
N ALA A 269 -5.59 -15.08 6.98
CA ALA A 269 -6.30 -13.79 6.92
C ALA A 269 -7.30 -13.66 8.09
N LYS A 270 -8.07 -14.72 8.37
CA LYS A 270 -8.99 -14.77 9.52
C LYS A 270 -8.26 -14.54 10.84
N SER A 271 -7.07 -15.09 11.03
CA SER A 271 -6.27 -14.88 12.24
C SER A 271 -5.77 -13.43 12.41
N ARG A 272 -5.90 -12.60 11.38
CA ARG A 272 -5.68 -11.15 11.36
C ARG A 272 -6.99 -10.37 11.30
N PHE A 273 -8.12 -11.03 11.56
CA PHE A 273 -9.47 -10.47 11.46
C PHE A 273 -9.71 -9.79 10.11
N MET A 274 -9.23 -10.47 9.04
CA MET A 274 -9.50 -10.09 7.65
C MET A 274 -10.39 -11.13 6.98
N THR A 275 -11.41 -10.64 6.26
CA THR A 275 -12.28 -11.45 5.40
C THR A 275 -11.63 -11.59 4.03
N VAL A 276 -11.60 -12.81 3.48
CA VAL A 276 -11.18 -13.02 2.09
C VAL A 276 -12.41 -12.93 1.18
N VAL A 277 -12.29 -12.13 0.11
CA VAL A 277 -13.24 -12.05 -1.00
C VAL A 277 -12.58 -12.69 -2.21
N PRO A 278 -13.00 -13.91 -2.63
CA PRO A 278 -12.51 -14.50 -3.86
C PRO A 278 -13.22 -13.88 -5.05
N GLU A 279 -12.47 -13.50 -6.09
CA GLU A 279 -13.01 -13.08 -7.37
C GLU A 279 -12.81 -14.18 -8.41
N ILE A 280 -13.90 -14.52 -9.08
CA ILE A 280 -13.96 -15.33 -10.29
C ILE A 280 -14.54 -14.45 -11.38
N ASP A 281 -13.67 -13.89 -12.19
CA ASP A 281 -14.05 -12.88 -13.17
C ASP A 281 -14.74 -13.48 -14.40
N GLY A 282 -15.63 -12.71 -14.99
CA GLY A 282 -16.41 -13.01 -16.19
C GLY A 282 -17.42 -11.89 -16.50
N PRO A 283 -18.06 -11.93 -17.67
CA PRO A 283 -17.88 -12.90 -18.77
C PRO A 283 -16.64 -12.61 -19.63
N GLY A 284 -16.00 -11.42 -19.51
CA GLY A 284 -14.69 -11.08 -20.03
C GLY A 284 -13.56 -11.61 -19.14
N HIS A 285 -12.30 -11.28 -19.44
CA HIS A 285 -11.13 -11.67 -18.63
C HIS A 285 -11.00 -13.19 -18.41
N THR A 286 -11.33 -13.99 -19.44
CA THR A 286 -11.59 -15.42 -19.30
C THR A 286 -10.70 -16.32 -20.15
N SER A 287 -9.65 -15.78 -20.80
CA SER A 287 -8.81 -16.57 -21.72
C SER A 287 -8.19 -17.81 -21.04
N ALA A 288 -7.81 -17.71 -19.75
CA ALA A 288 -7.29 -18.89 -19.02
C ALA A 288 -8.34 -20.00 -18.88
N ALA A 289 -9.61 -19.66 -18.64
CA ALA A 289 -10.72 -20.60 -18.60
C ALA A 289 -11.04 -21.16 -20.00
N LEU A 290 -11.07 -20.31 -21.03
CA LEU A 290 -11.32 -20.68 -22.41
C LEU A 290 -10.23 -21.60 -22.97
N ALA A 291 -8.98 -21.41 -22.57
CA ALA A 291 -7.87 -22.30 -22.89
C ALA A 291 -7.98 -23.66 -22.18
N SER A 292 -8.61 -23.70 -21.01
CA SER A 292 -8.70 -24.88 -20.18
C SER A 292 -9.92 -25.76 -20.49
N VAL A 293 -11.02 -25.15 -20.98
CA VAL A 293 -12.34 -25.79 -21.08
C VAL A 293 -12.96 -25.47 -22.44
N ALA A 294 -12.88 -26.43 -23.36
CA ALA A 294 -13.24 -26.25 -24.77
C ALA A 294 -14.68 -25.79 -25.01
N ASN A 295 -15.65 -26.31 -24.25
CA ASN A 295 -17.08 -26.01 -24.43
C ASN A 295 -17.52 -24.64 -23.87
N LEU A 296 -16.60 -23.86 -23.35
CA LEU A 296 -16.82 -22.43 -23.02
C LEU A 296 -16.60 -21.52 -24.24
N ASN A 297 -16.03 -22.07 -25.35
CA ASN A 297 -15.81 -21.39 -26.62
C ASN A 297 -16.92 -21.68 -27.62
N CYS A 298 -17.26 -20.74 -28.50
CA CYS A 298 -18.35 -20.87 -29.46
C CYS A 298 -18.15 -21.96 -30.51
N ASP A 299 -16.90 -22.33 -30.81
CA ASP A 299 -16.55 -23.43 -31.71
C ASP A 299 -16.27 -24.75 -30.97
N ASN A 300 -16.46 -24.78 -29.65
CA ASN A 300 -16.14 -25.88 -28.76
C ASN A 300 -14.66 -26.33 -28.84
N LYS A 301 -13.74 -25.42 -29.13
CA LYS A 301 -12.31 -25.68 -29.14
C LYS A 301 -11.59 -24.75 -28.16
N ALA A 302 -10.72 -25.34 -27.36
CA ALA A 302 -9.88 -24.59 -26.45
C ALA A 302 -8.90 -23.67 -27.22
N ILE A 303 -8.80 -22.42 -26.77
CA ILE A 303 -7.83 -21.47 -27.28
C ILE A 303 -6.43 -21.75 -26.69
N LYS A 304 -5.40 -21.06 -27.18
CA LYS A 304 -4.07 -21.10 -26.55
C LYS A 304 -4.08 -20.24 -25.27
N PRO A 305 -3.34 -20.66 -24.21
CA PRO A 305 -3.11 -19.82 -23.04
C PRO A 305 -2.55 -18.45 -23.43
N TYR A 306 -3.01 -17.39 -22.79
CA TYR A 306 -2.65 -16.02 -23.10
C TYR A 306 -1.64 -15.48 -22.07
N SER A 307 -0.62 -14.76 -22.52
CA SER A 307 0.39 -14.11 -21.66
C SER A 307 0.66 -12.66 -22.04
N GLY A 308 -0.21 -12.08 -22.88
CA GLY A 308 -0.10 -10.67 -23.30
C GLY A 308 -0.59 -9.67 -22.26
N PHE A 309 -0.75 -8.43 -22.69
CA PHE A 309 -1.13 -7.28 -21.82
C PHE A 309 -2.40 -6.57 -22.29
N ASP A 310 -3.05 -7.06 -23.35
CA ASP A 310 -4.30 -6.49 -23.82
C ASP A 310 -5.44 -6.92 -22.88
N VAL A 311 -6.42 -6.05 -22.71
CA VAL A 311 -7.62 -6.26 -21.89
C VAL A 311 -8.87 -6.24 -22.78
N GLY A 312 -9.98 -6.80 -22.29
CA GLY A 312 -11.23 -6.85 -23.03
C GLY A 312 -11.16 -7.71 -24.30
N ILE A 313 -10.31 -8.75 -24.32
CA ILE A 313 -10.03 -9.58 -25.51
C ILE A 313 -10.81 -10.88 -25.54
N SER A 314 -11.36 -11.32 -24.43
CA SER A 314 -12.03 -12.61 -24.27
C SER A 314 -13.46 -12.47 -23.80
N LEU A 315 -14.27 -13.48 -24.09
CA LEU A 315 -15.67 -13.57 -23.66
C LEU A 315 -16.09 -15.05 -23.63
N TYR A 316 -16.74 -15.49 -22.58
CA TYR A 316 -17.45 -16.77 -22.60
C TYR A 316 -18.47 -16.82 -23.75
N CYS A 317 -18.59 -17.96 -24.41
CA CYS A 317 -19.62 -18.12 -25.43
C CYS A 317 -21.00 -18.17 -24.79
N LEU A 318 -21.83 -17.18 -25.11
CA LEU A 318 -23.19 -17.00 -24.62
C LEU A 318 -24.16 -16.81 -25.82
N SER A 319 -23.85 -17.46 -26.97
CA SER A 319 -24.54 -17.26 -28.25
C SER A 319 -25.91 -17.91 -28.31
N ASP A 320 -26.10 -19.01 -27.57
CA ASP A 320 -27.32 -19.83 -27.61
C ASP A 320 -27.53 -20.56 -26.27
N ALA A 321 -28.67 -21.23 -26.15
CA ALA A 321 -29.07 -21.91 -24.92
C ALA A 321 -28.08 -23.02 -24.47
N GLN A 322 -27.41 -23.69 -25.40
CA GLN A 322 -26.46 -24.76 -25.07
C GLN A 322 -25.16 -24.15 -24.48
N HIS A 323 -24.63 -23.11 -25.10
CA HIS A 323 -23.44 -22.42 -24.57
C HIS A 323 -23.73 -21.71 -23.26
N ILE A 324 -24.89 -21.07 -23.10
CA ILE A 324 -25.33 -20.50 -21.81
C ILE A 324 -25.39 -21.60 -20.72
N SER A 325 -25.92 -22.79 -21.05
CA SER A 325 -25.96 -23.95 -20.13
C SER A 325 -24.55 -24.43 -19.75
N ASN A 326 -23.63 -24.49 -20.70
CA ASN A 326 -22.23 -24.88 -20.45
C ASN A 326 -21.56 -23.88 -19.48
N VAL A 327 -21.68 -22.57 -19.73
CA VAL A 327 -21.15 -21.52 -18.86
C VAL A 327 -21.81 -21.57 -17.47
N SER A 328 -23.12 -21.72 -17.38
CA SER A 328 -23.84 -21.85 -16.11
C SER A 328 -23.36 -23.06 -15.29
N GLY A 329 -23.20 -24.21 -15.91
CA GLY A 329 -22.66 -25.43 -15.26
C GLY A 329 -21.23 -25.27 -14.79
N PHE A 330 -20.40 -24.60 -15.59
CA PHE A 330 -19.02 -24.25 -15.23
C PHE A 330 -19.00 -23.32 -14.01
N LEU A 331 -19.71 -22.19 -14.05
CA LEU A 331 -19.80 -21.23 -12.96
C LEU A 331 -20.32 -21.85 -11.66
N THR A 332 -21.35 -22.70 -11.76
CA THR A 332 -21.87 -23.43 -10.61
C THR A 332 -20.78 -24.29 -9.97
N THR A 333 -20.04 -25.08 -10.75
CA THR A 333 -18.97 -25.95 -10.25
C THR A 333 -17.85 -25.15 -9.59
N VAL A 334 -17.43 -24.05 -10.21
CA VAL A 334 -16.33 -23.19 -9.72
C VAL A 334 -16.76 -22.48 -8.44
N ILE A 335 -17.89 -21.77 -8.48
CA ILE A 335 -18.37 -20.97 -7.35
C ILE A 335 -18.72 -21.87 -6.15
N ASP A 336 -19.30 -23.05 -6.37
CA ASP A 336 -19.55 -24.05 -5.33
C ASP A 336 -18.26 -24.43 -4.61
N THR A 337 -17.21 -24.73 -5.38
CA THR A 337 -15.91 -25.12 -4.84
C THR A 337 -15.26 -24.00 -4.05
N VAL A 338 -15.23 -22.78 -4.62
CA VAL A 338 -14.62 -21.62 -3.99
C VAL A 338 -15.39 -21.20 -2.73
N ALA A 339 -16.74 -21.20 -2.79
CA ALA A 339 -17.58 -20.85 -1.66
C ALA A 339 -17.42 -21.83 -0.48
N ALA A 340 -17.22 -23.13 -0.77
CA ALA A 340 -16.97 -24.14 0.26
C ALA A 340 -15.63 -23.93 0.99
N MET A 341 -14.64 -23.39 0.32
CA MET A 341 -13.31 -23.09 0.87
C MET A 341 -13.22 -21.71 1.54
N THR A 342 -14.21 -20.83 1.32
CA THR A 342 -14.21 -19.44 1.79
C THR A 342 -15.39 -19.19 2.73
N PRO A 343 -15.19 -19.25 4.06
CA PRO A 343 -16.26 -19.03 5.04
C PRO A 343 -16.85 -17.61 5.02
N GLY A 344 -16.10 -16.61 4.50
CA GLY A 344 -16.55 -15.23 4.37
C GLY A 344 -17.86 -15.10 3.57
N PRO A 345 -18.62 -14.01 3.77
CA PRO A 345 -19.96 -13.88 3.19
C PRO A 345 -19.96 -13.52 1.69
N TYR A 346 -18.83 -13.22 1.08
CA TYR A 346 -18.74 -12.60 -0.24
C TYR A 346 -18.17 -13.54 -1.30
N VAL A 347 -18.64 -13.38 -2.55
CA VAL A 347 -17.96 -13.81 -3.77
C VAL A 347 -18.06 -12.66 -4.77
N HIS A 348 -16.94 -12.28 -5.36
CA HIS A 348 -16.88 -11.26 -6.41
C HIS A 348 -16.92 -11.94 -7.78
N LEU A 349 -17.77 -11.43 -8.68
CA LEU A 349 -18.11 -12.05 -9.97
C LEU A 349 -17.55 -11.28 -11.18
N GLY A 350 -16.64 -10.32 -10.94
CA GLY A 350 -16.09 -9.48 -11.99
C GLY A 350 -17.13 -8.61 -12.66
N GLY A 351 -17.20 -8.65 -13.97
CA GLY A 351 -18.26 -8.02 -14.79
C GLY A 351 -17.79 -6.87 -15.67
N ASP A 352 -16.52 -6.49 -15.61
CA ASP A 352 -15.98 -5.34 -16.31
C ASP A 352 -15.47 -5.68 -17.74
N GLU A 353 -15.22 -4.61 -18.50
CA GLU A 353 -14.52 -4.61 -19.80
C GLU A 353 -15.00 -5.65 -20.83
N THR A 354 -16.31 -5.80 -21.02
CA THR A 354 -16.93 -6.77 -21.92
C THR A 354 -17.53 -6.13 -23.21
N PRO A 355 -16.75 -5.41 -24.02
CA PRO A 355 -17.29 -4.66 -25.15
C PRO A 355 -17.86 -5.54 -26.27
N GLN A 356 -17.54 -6.82 -26.28
CA GLN A 356 -18.04 -7.80 -27.28
C GLN A 356 -19.39 -8.40 -26.89
N ALA A 357 -19.81 -8.29 -25.62
CA ALA A 357 -21.05 -8.87 -25.16
C ALA A 357 -22.24 -7.98 -25.56
N THR A 358 -23.27 -8.60 -26.09
CA THR A 358 -24.60 -7.96 -26.18
C THR A 358 -25.22 -7.89 -24.78
N SER A 359 -26.15 -6.95 -24.54
CA SER A 359 -26.86 -6.86 -23.25
C SER A 359 -27.55 -8.16 -22.87
N THR A 360 -28.07 -8.93 -23.84
CA THR A 360 -28.68 -10.24 -23.59
C THR A 360 -27.67 -11.29 -23.12
N GLN A 361 -26.50 -11.35 -23.75
CA GLN A 361 -25.42 -12.25 -23.36
C GLN A 361 -24.90 -11.89 -21.98
N TYR A 362 -24.68 -10.62 -21.72
CA TYR A 362 -24.24 -10.14 -20.41
C TYR A 362 -25.26 -10.48 -19.30
N ALA A 363 -26.56 -10.26 -19.57
CA ALA A 363 -27.61 -10.61 -18.62
C ALA A 363 -27.68 -12.12 -18.35
N ALA A 364 -27.42 -12.97 -19.35
CA ALA A 364 -27.33 -14.41 -19.18
C ALA A 364 -26.18 -14.81 -18.24
N TYR A 365 -25.00 -14.20 -18.40
CA TYR A 365 -23.89 -14.39 -17.48
C TYR A 365 -24.25 -13.95 -16.06
N VAL A 366 -24.72 -12.72 -15.88
CA VAL A 366 -25.06 -12.19 -14.55
C VAL A 366 -26.09 -13.06 -13.86
N SER A 367 -27.12 -13.53 -14.59
CA SER A 367 -28.15 -14.44 -14.06
C SER A 367 -27.53 -15.76 -13.58
N ALA A 368 -26.64 -16.38 -14.36
CA ALA A 368 -26.01 -17.66 -14.02
C ALA A 368 -25.05 -17.50 -12.82
N ALA A 369 -24.18 -16.50 -12.84
CA ALA A 369 -23.17 -16.26 -11.82
C ALA A 369 -23.79 -15.89 -10.47
N THR A 370 -24.79 -14.99 -10.47
CA THR A 370 -25.49 -14.57 -9.26
C THR A 370 -26.33 -15.70 -8.66
N ALA A 371 -26.96 -16.54 -9.50
CA ALA A 371 -27.68 -17.73 -9.04
C ALA A 371 -26.74 -18.73 -8.33
N ALA A 372 -25.56 -18.99 -8.90
CA ALA A 372 -24.56 -19.86 -8.29
C ALA A 372 -24.09 -19.33 -6.93
N ALA A 373 -23.78 -18.02 -6.83
CA ALA A 373 -23.34 -17.41 -5.59
C ALA A 373 -24.42 -17.41 -4.50
N THR A 374 -25.65 -17.01 -4.86
CA THR A 374 -26.78 -16.95 -3.91
C THR A 374 -27.23 -18.33 -3.43
N ALA A 375 -27.13 -19.37 -4.28
CA ALA A 375 -27.40 -20.75 -3.88
C ALA A 375 -26.46 -21.25 -2.76
N LYS A 376 -25.29 -20.62 -2.60
CA LYS A 376 -24.33 -20.87 -1.50
C LYS A 376 -24.48 -19.91 -0.32
N GLY A 377 -25.52 -19.09 -0.30
CA GLY A 377 -25.74 -18.07 0.73
C GLY A 377 -24.71 -16.93 0.70
N LYS A 378 -24.02 -16.75 -0.43
CA LYS A 378 -23.05 -15.66 -0.59
C LYS A 378 -23.73 -14.36 -1.03
N THR A 379 -23.27 -13.25 -0.49
CA THR A 379 -23.57 -11.92 -1.01
C THR A 379 -22.74 -11.70 -2.27
N VAL A 380 -23.41 -11.33 -3.35
CA VAL A 380 -22.77 -11.03 -4.63
C VAL A 380 -21.99 -9.72 -4.50
N MET A 381 -20.73 -9.75 -4.90
CA MET A 381 -19.93 -8.57 -5.23
C MET A 381 -19.59 -8.59 -6.73
N GLY A 382 -19.28 -7.43 -7.29
CA GLY A 382 -18.75 -7.31 -8.65
C GLY A 382 -18.47 -5.87 -9.01
N TRP A 383 -17.78 -5.67 -10.10
CA TRP A 383 -17.55 -4.33 -10.63
C TRP A 383 -18.89 -3.67 -10.94
N HIS A 384 -18.95 -2.36 -10.88
CA HIS A 384 -20.21 -1.63 -10.99
C HIS A 384 -20.95 -1.88 -12.33
N GLN A 385 -20.25 -2.42 -13.33
CA GLN A 385 -20.84 -2.84 -14.61
C GLN A 385 -21.90 -3.94 -14.44
N LEU A 386 -21.89 -4.73 -13.35
CA LEU A 386 -22.99 -5.66 -13.07
C LEU A 386 -24.37 -4.96 -13.01
N GLY A 387 -24.38 -3.66 -12.69
CA GLY A 387 -25.59 -2.82 -12.67
C GLY A 387 -26.27 -2.63 -14.00
N GLN A 388 -25.67 -3.02 -15.13
CA GLN A 388 -26.38 -3.06 -16.42
C GLN A 388 -27.44 -4.18 -16.50
N SER A 389 -27.42 -5.11 -15.55
CA SER A 389 -28.34 -6.24 -15.48
C SER A 389 -29.09 -6.29 -14.15
N THR A 390 -30.04 -7.23 -14.02
CA THR A 390 -30.71 -7.50 -12.75
C THR A 390 -29.75 -8.19 -11.79
N ILE A 391 -29.56 -7.60 -10.62
CA ILE A 391 -28.72 -8.13 -9.54
C ILE A 391 -29.53 -8.44 -8.28
N PRO A 392 -29.11 -9.39 -7.44
CA PRO A 392 -29.76 -9.65 -6.17
C PRO A 392 -29.77 -8.39 -5.27
N ALA A 393 -30.83 -8.20 -4.49
CA ALA A 393 -30.88 -7.11 -3.52
C ALA A 393 -29.74 -7.21 -2.50
N ASN A 394 -29.20 -6.08 -2.07
CA ASN A 394 -28.04 -5.97 -1.19
C ASN A 394 -26.71 -6.50 -1.77
N SER A 395 -26.62 -6.73 -3.09
CA SER A 395 -25.33 -6.92 -3.76
C SER A 395 -24.42 -5.74 -3.50
N ILE A 396 -23.11 -5.96 -3.56
CA ILE A 396 -22.12 -4.91 -3.35
C ILE A 396 -21.42 -4.64 -4.68
N MET A 397 -21.57 -3.43 -5.18
CA MET A 397 -20.90 -2.98 -6.41
C MET A 397 -19.59 -2.28 -6.06
N GLN A 398 -18.52 -2.63 -6.76
CA GLN A 398 -17.25 -1.95 -6.63
C GLN A 398 -17.15 -0.85 -7.70
N TRP A 399 -17.14 0.40 -7.22
CA TRP A 399 -17.02 1.58 -8.08
C TRP A 399 -15.56 1.89 -8.38
N TRP A 400 -15.16 1.87 -9.65
CA TRP A 400 -13.80 2.21 -10.09
C TRP A 400 -13.74 3.35 -11.12
N GLY A 401 -14.85 4.07 -11.33
CA GLY A 401 -14.90 5.21 -12.25
C GLY A 401 -13.97 6.35 -11.87
N ASP A 402 -13.62 7.14 -12.86
CA ASP A 402 -12.64 8.21 -12.79
C ASP A 402 -13.27 9.62 -12.80
N ALA A 403 -12.43 10.65 -12.96
CA ALA A 403 -12.86 12.04 -13.04
C ALA A 403 -13.73 12.31 -14.27
N ASP A 404 -13.47 11.64 -15.40
CA ASP A 404 -14.24 11.84 -16.63
C ASP A 404 -15.66 11.26 -16.47
N ASP A 405 -15.80 10.10 -15.83
CA ASP A 405 -17.12 9.55 -15.49
C ASP A 405 -17.86 10.47 -14.53
N ARG A 406 -17.20 10.91 -13.45
CA ARG A 406 -17.81 11.83 -12.46
C ARG A 406 -18.30 13.13 -13.09
N ALA A 407 -17.59 13.66 -14.08
CA ALA A 407 -17.97 14.89 -14.76
C ALA A 407 -19.29 14.78 -15.55
N THR A 408 -19.73 13.55 -15.86
CA THR A 408 -20.98 13.32 -16.64
C THR A 408 -22.21 13.12 -15.76
N ILE A 409 -22.06 12.94 -14.45
CA ILE A 409 -23.16 12.62 -13.53
C ILE A 409 -24.24 13.72 -13.56
N GLY A 410 -25.47 13.35 -13.89
CA GLY A 410 -26.62 14.27 -13.96
C GLY A 410 -26.67 15.13 -15.20
N THR A 411 -25.81 14.88 -16.18
CA THR A 411 -25.86 15.55 -17.51
C THR A 411 -26.67 14.74 -18.52
N SER A 412 -26.95 15.31 -19.70
CA SER A 412 -27.57 14.58 -20.82
C SER A 412 -26.62 13.55 -21.48
N ASN A 413 -25.33 13.56 -21.13
CA ASN A 413 -24.28 12.72 -21.72
C ASN A 413 -23.62 11.82 -20.67
N GLU A 414 -24.40 11.28 -19.74
CA GLU A 414 -23.86 10.31 -18.76
C GLU A 414 -23.21 9.13 -19.49
N THR A 415 -22.02 8.73 -19.00
CA THR A 415 -21.37 7.51 -19.48
C THR A 415 -22.21 6.29 -19.14
N GLU A 416 -22.00 5.17 -19.84
CA GLU A 416 -22.67 3.92 -19.54
C GLU A 416 -22.38 3.48 -18.10
N ASP A 417 -21.14 3.66 -17.61
CA ASP A 417 -20.75 3.32 -16.24
C ASP A 417 -21.58 4.08 -15.19
N ILE A 418 -21.86 5.37 -15.43
CA ILE A 418 -22.73 6.14 -14.53
C ILE A 418 -24.17 5.60 -14.57
N GLN A 419 -24.65 5.18 -15.73
CA GLN A 419 -25.97 4.56 -15.85
C GLN A 419 -26.02 3.22 -15.10
N PHE A 420 -24.97 2.39 -15.17
CA PHE A 420 -24.88 1.13 -14.43
C PHE A 420 -24.89 1.35 -12.92
N VAL A 421 -24.14 2.34 -12.42
CA VAL A 421 -24.19 2.74 -11.01
C VAL A 421 -25.60 3.17 -10.60
N ARG A 422 -26.26 3.99 -11.42
CA ARG A 422 -27.63 4.44 -11.16
C ARG A 422 -28.61 3.26 -11.06
N ASN A 423 -28.52 2.33 -11.99
CA ASN A 423 -29.36 1.12 -12.00
C ASN A 423 -29.11 0.27 -10.75
N ALA A 424 -27.85 0.08 -10.35
CA ALA A 424 -27.49 -0.65 -9.16
C ALA A 424 -28.03 0.02 -7.87
N VAL A 425 -27.96 1.35 -7.78
CA VAL A 425 -28.59 2.12 -6.68
C VAL A 425 -30.08 1.87 -6.60
N GLN A 426 -30.78 1.89 -7.76
CA GLN A 426 -32.23 1.60 -7.83
C GLN A 426 -32.57 0.16 -7.41
N GLN A 427 -31.66 -0.78 -7.62
CA GLN A 427 -31.78 -2.17 -7.19
C GLN A 427 -31.33 -2.40 -5.73
N ASN A 428 -31.16 -1.32 -4.96
CA ASN A 428 -30.78 -1.37 -3.55
C ASN A 428 -29.38 -1.97 -3.29
N ALA A 429 -28.45 -1.86 -4.24
CA ALA A 429 -27.07 -2.27 -4.03
C ALA A 429 -26.34 -1.35 -3.02
N LYS A 430 -25.32 -1.89 -2.36
CA LYS A 430 -24.29 -1.15 -1.64
C LYS A 430 -23.06 -0.96 -2.50
N PHE A 431 -22.14 -0.09 -2.07
CA PHE A 431 -20.96 0.23 -2.85
C PHE A 431 -19.69 0.18 -2.02
N VAL A 432 -18.65 -0.40 -2.60
CA VAL A 432 -17.25 -0.24 -2.20
C VAL A 432 -16.62 0.76 -3.16
N MET A 433 -16.02 1.82 -2.62
CA MET A 433 -15.46 2.91 -3.41
C MET A 433 -13.97 2.64 -3.68
N SER A 434 -13.63 2.49 -4.96
CA SER A 434 -12.27 2.20 -5.45
C SER A 434 -11.94 3.07 -6.67
N PRO A 435 -12.12 4.43 -6.62
CA PRO A 435 -11.92 5.27 -7.80
C PRO A 435 -10.50 5.08 -8.36
N SER A 436 -10.41 4.75 -9.66
CA SER A 436 -9.16 4.33 -10.29
C SER A 436 -8.09 5.42 -10.31
N ASP A 437 -8.51 6.66 -10.31
CA ASP A 437 -7.63 7.83 -10.26
C ASP A 437 -7.16 8.21 -8.84
N HIS A 438 -7.56 7.46 -7.79
CA HIS A 438 -7.17 7.68 -6.39
C HIS A 438 -6.75 6.40 -5.67
N ALA A 439 -7.50 5.30 -5.84
CA ALA A 439 -7.36 4.08 -5.05
C ALA A 439 -6.63 2.95 -5.77
N TYR A 440 -6.28 3.08 -7.06
CA TYR A 440 -5.52 2.09 -7.79
C TYR A 440 -4.04 2.21 -7.49
N LEU A 441 -3.52 1.21 -6.79
CA LEU A 441 -2.13 1.16 -6.34
C LEU A 441 -1.13 0.86 -7.47
N ASP A 442 -1.58 0.29 -8.58
CA ASP A 442 -0.76 0.05 -9.76
C ASP A 442 -0.49 1.31 -10.59
N MET A 443 -1.22 2.40 -10.36
CA MET A 443 -0.89 3.69 -10.98
C MET A 443 0.45 4.21 -10.46
N LYS A 444 1.31 4.72 -11.36
CA LYS A 444 2.59 5.32 -10.99
C LYS A 444 2.40 6.51 -10.06
N TYR A 445 3.31 6.68 -9.11
CA TYR A 445 3.36 7.90 -8.28
C TYR A 445 3.71 9.14 -9.11
N ASP A 446 4.70 8.97 -9.99
CA ASP A 446 5.22 9.99 -10.91
C ASP A 446 5.95 9.35 -12.09
N SER A 447 6.60 10.16 -12.92
CA SER A 447 7.34 9.69 -14.09
C SER A 447 8.58 8.85 -13.77
N SER A 448 9.09 8.90 -12.54
CA SER A 448 10.27 8.14 -12.10
C SER A 448 9.92 6.75 -11.57
N THR A 449 8.64 6.50 -11.26
CA THR A 449 8.17 5.22 -10.75
C THR A 449 8.47 4.10 -11.76
N PRO A 450 9.26 3.06 -11.38
CA PRO A 450 9.73 2.05 -12.33
C PRO A 450 8.65 1.05 -12.75
N TYR A 451 7.60 0.87 -11.94
CA TYR A 451 6.55 -0.12 -12.11
C TYR A 451 5.20 0.54 -12.42
N GLY A 452 4.23 -0.27 -12.84
CA GLY A 452 2.83 0.13 -12.95
C GLY A 452 2.48 0.92 -14.19
N LEU A 453 1.27 1.44 -14.19
CA LEU A 453 0.60 2.11 -15.30
C LEU A 453 0.38 3.60 -15.01
N SER A 454 -0.06 4.35 -16.01
CA SER A 454 -0.39 5.77 -15.89
C SER A 454 -1.58 6.20 -16.77
N TRP A 455 -2.48 5.25 -17.05
CA TRP A 455 -3.66 5.54 -17.89
C TRP A 455 -4.65 6.49 -17.22
N GLN A 456 -4.66 6.56 -15.86
CA GLN A 456 -5.37 7.57 -15.07
C GLN A 456 -4.49 8.76 -14.67
N GLY A 457 -3.35 8.93 -15.34
CA GLY A 457 -2.30 9.84 -14.91
C GLY A 457 -1.51 9.28 -13.73
N TYR A 458 -0.82 10.16 -13.01
CA TYR A 458 -0.11 9.78 -11.80
C TYR A 458 -1.03 9.86 -10.58
N VAL A 459 -0.80 8.93 -9.63
CA VAL A 459 -1.47 8.91 -8.34
C VAL A 459 -0.42 9.09 -7.24
N PRO A 460 0.07 10.31 -7.01
CA PRO A 460 0.94 10.61 -5.87
C PRO A 460 0.20 10.38 -4.55
N LEU A 461 0.93 10.33 -3.44
CA LEU A 461 0.34 10.08 -2.12
C LEU A 461 -0.77 11.09 -1.76
N SER A 462 -0.58 12.37 -2.10
CA SER A 462 -1.59 13.41 -1.87
C SER A 462 -2.91 13.10 -2.57
N LYS A 463 -2.86 12.65 -3.81
CA LYS A 463 -4.07 12.29 -4.59
C LYS A 463 -4.75 11.05 -4.03
N ALA A 464 -3.97 10.06 -3.55
CA ALA A 464 -4.51 8.87 -2.90
C ALA A 464 -5.20 9.18 -1.56
N TYR A 465 -4.88 10.30 -0.93
CA TYR A 465 -5.47 10.73 0.35
C TYR A 465 -6.61 11.76 0.17
N ASP A 466 -6.55 12.62 -0.84
CA ASP A 466 -7.41 13.81 -0.96
C ASP A 466 -8.72 13.49 -1.69
N TRP A 467 -9.54 12.63 -1.10
CA TRP A 467 -10.89 12.31 -1.57
C TRP A 467 -11.81 11.85 -0.44
N ASP A 468 -13.11 11.97 -0.66
CA ASP A 468 -14.14 11.47 0.27
C ASP A 468 -15.05 10.46 -0.46
N PRO A 469 -15.20 9.24 0.07
CA PRO A 469 -16.11 8.24 -0.49
C PRO A 469 -17.53 8.76 -0.71
N THR A 470 -18.03 9.63 0.18
CA THR A 470 -19.41 10.18 0.08
C THR A 470 -19.60 11.15 -1.05
N THR A 471 -18.51 11.72 -1.57
CA THR A 471 -18.54 12.68 -2.69
C THR A 471 -17.91 12.11 -3.98
N SER A 472 -17.40 10.89 -3.95
CA SER A 472 -16.78 10.23 -5.12
C SER A 472 -17.73 10.04 -6.30
N THR A 473 -19.03 10.16 -6.10
CA THR A 473 -20.07 10.19 -7.14
C THR A 473 -20.93 11.45 -7.05
N ALA A 474 -20.34 12.57 -6.57
CA ALA A 474 -21.05 13.84 -6.46
C ALA A 474 -21.37 14.40 -7.83
N LYS A 475 -22.57 14.96 -7.96
CA LYS A 475 -23.00 15.65 -9.16
C LYS A 475 -22.19 16.94 -9.34
N PRO A 476 -21.76 17.29 -10.56
CA PRO A 476 -20.98 18.51 -10.81
C PRO A 476 -21.67 19.81 -10.35
N ASN A 477 -23.01 19.82 -10.29
CA ASN A 477 -23.80 20.97 -9.83
C ASN A 477 -23.93 21.07 -8.30
N GLY A 478 -23.29 20.17 -7.54
CA GLY A 478 -23.34 20.18 -6.07
C GLY A 478 -24.67 19.72 -5.45
N THR A 479 -25.59 19.16 -6.21
CA THR A 479 -26.92 18.73 -5.71
C THR A 479 -26.95 17.31 -5.15
N GLY A 480 -25.87 16.86 -4.50
CA GLY A 480 -25.75 15.55 -3.87
C GLY A 480 -24.94 14.55 -4.69
N SER A 481 -24.86 13.31 -4.21
CA SER A 481 -24.14 12.21 -4.83
C SER A 481 -25.09 11.21 -5.50
N LEU A 482 -24.59 10.51 -6.53
CA LEU A 482 -25.34 9.44 -7.19
C LEU A 482 -25.50 8.24 -6.25
N VAL A 483 -24.43 7.87 -5.56
CA VAL A 483 -24.48 6.85 -4.49
C VAL A 483 -24.75 7.57 -3.18
N PRO A 484 -25.87 7.30 -2.50
CA PRO A 484 -26.14 7.84 -1.17
C PRO A 484 -25.12 7.37 -0.13
N ALA A 485 -24.81 8.19 0.85
CA ALA A 485 -23.79 7.89 1.86
C ALA A 485 -24.10 6.62 2.67
N ASP A 486 -25.36 6.32 2.95
CA ASP A 486 -25.82 5.12 3.63
C ASP A 486 -25.70 3.83 2.80
N LYS A 487 -25.45 3.95 1.50
CA LYS A 487 -25.16 2.84 0.59
C LYS A 487 -23.68 2.54 0.46
N ILE A 488 -22.79 3.37 1.00
CA ILE A 488 -21.35 3.14 0.97
C ILE A 488 -20.97 2.13 2.07
N ALA A 489 -20.54 0.95 1.67
CA ALA A 489 -20.03 -0.10 2.57
C ALA A 489 -18.62 0.23 3.06
N GLY A 490 -17.82 0.88 2.22
CA GLY A 490 -16.45 1.24 2.54
C GLY A 490 -15.59 1.56 1.31
N VAL A 491 -14.29 1.34 1.47
CA VAL A 491 -13.27 1.65 0.46
C VAL A 491 -12.38 0.44 0.20
N GLU A 492 -11.82 0.37 -1.01
CA GLU A 492 -10.82 -0.63 -1.34
C GLU A 492 -9.73 -0.06 -2.23
N ALA A 493 -8.48 -0.38 -1.89
CA ALA A 493 -7.33 -0.12 -2.74
C ALA A 493 -7.09 -1.32 -3.67
N ALA A 494 -6.91 -1.10 -4.97
CA ALA A 494 -6.70 -2.16 -5.94
C ALA A 494 -5.24 -2.19 -6.43
N LEU A 495 -4.57 -3.33 -6.24
CA LEU A 495 -3.20 -3.57 -6.74
C LEU A 495 -3.25 -4.52 -7.93
N TRP A 496 -3.39 -3.95 -9.14
CA TRP A 496 -3.28 -4.70 -10.38
C TRP A 496 -1.83 -5.07 -10.68
N ALA A 497 -1.62 -6.19 -11.35
CA ALA A 497 -0.28 -6.73 -11.60
C ALA A 497 0.07 -6.87 -13.09
N ASP A 498 -0.66 -6.24 -13.99
CA ASP A 498 -0.43 -6.25 -15.44
C ASP A 498 0.99 -5.81 -15.81
N ARG A 499 1.47 -4.76 -15.18
CA ARG A 499 2.78 -4.14 -15.41
C ARG A 499 3.67 -4.17 -14.17
N ALA A 500 3.69 -5.30 -13.49
CA ALA A 500 4.53 -5.52 -12.31
C ALA A 500 6.03 -5.70 -12.64
N TYR A 501 6.55 -4.97 -13.64
CA TYR A 501 7.96 -5.03 -14.05
C TYR A 501 8.53 -3.64 -14.37
N ALA A 502 9.84 -3.50 -14.21
CA ALA A 502 10.53 -2.27 -14.57
C ALA A 502 10.80 -2.23 -16.07
N GLY A 503 10.39 -1.15 -16.73
CA GLY A 503 10.70 -0.93 -18.15
C GLY A 503 9.63 -0.14 -18.90
N SER A 504 9.98 0.26 -20.10
CA SER A 504 9.11 0.95 -21.04
C SER A 504 8.02 0.00 -21.59
N ASN A 505 7.12 0.51 -22.43
CA ASN A 505 6.01 -0.20 -23.08
C ASN A 505 6.41 -1.46 -23.92
N GLN A 506 7.62 -1.99 -23.75
CA GLN A 506 8.08 -3.19 -24.42
C GLN A 506 7.88 -4.41 -23.52
N LEU A 507 7.57 -5.54 -24.17
CA LEU A 507 7.48 -6.83 -23.47
C LEU A 507 8.81 -7.15 -22.79
N PRO A 508 8.81 -7.67 -21.55
CA PRO A 508 10.03 -8.12 -20.91
C PRO A 508 10.64 -9.27 -21.70
N THR A 509 11.94 -9.21 -21.90
CA THR A 509 12.70 -10.22 -22.64
C THR A 509 13.35 -11.28 -21.75
N SER A 510 13.30 -11.07 -20.43
CA SER A 510 13.81 -12.01 -19.44
C SER A 510 13.07 -11.91 -18.09
N THR A 511 13.09 -12.99 -17.33
CA THR A 511 12.52 -13.05 -15.98
C THR A 511 13.19 -12.09 -15.01
N SER A 512 14.46 -11.71 -15.26
CA SER A 512 15.21 -10.77 -14.42
C SER A 512 14.68 -9.33 -14.45
N GLN A 513 13.81 -8.99 -15.42
CA GLN A 513 13.16 -7.68 -15.51
C GLN A 513 11.96 -7.56 -14.56
N PHE A 514 11.50 -8.67 -14.00
CA PHE A 514 10.44 -8.67 -12.99
C PHE A 514 11.05 -8.70 -11.61
N PRO A 515 10.70 -7.77 -10.73
CA PRO A 515 11.00 -7.91 -9.32
C PRO A 515 10.24 -9.11 -8.76
N GLU A 516 10.69 -9.62 -7.60
CA GLU A 516 9.85 -10.51 -6.81
C GLU A 516 8.49 -9.83 -6.53
N PRO A 517 7.38 -10.58 -6.54
CA PRO A 517 6.04 -9.98 -6.41
C PRO A 517 5.89 -9.07 -5.19
N ASN A 518 6.50 -9.40 -4.06
CA ASN A 518 6.49 -8.56 -2.87
C ASN A 518 7.24 -7.23 -3.05
N VAL A 519 8.31 -7.19 -3.85
CA VAL A 519 9.06 -5.93 -4.12
C VAL A 519 8.17 -4.97 -4.90
N TYR A 520 7.47 -5.47 -5.91
CA TYR A 520 6.46 -4.69 -6.64
C TYR A 520 5.35 -4.23 -5.70
N ALA A 521 4.73 -5.18 -4.98
CA ALA A 521 3.60 -4.90 -4.12
C ALA A 521 3.93 -3.86 -3.05
N GLU A 522 5.05 -4.03 -2.34
CA GLU A 522 5.47 -3.11 -1.28
C GLU A 522 5.72 -1.70 -1.83
N HIS A 523 6.46 -1.58 -2.94
CA HIS A 523 6.75 -0.28 -3.55
C HIS A 523 5.48 0.46 -4.00
N MET A 524 4.54 -0.26 -4.63
CA MET A 524 3.32 0.34 -5.15
C MET A 524 2.26 0.58 -4.08
N THR A 525 2.26 -0.23 -3.02
CA THR A 525 1.30 -0.15 -1.92
C THR A 525 1.66 0.92 -0.90
N PHE A 526 2.93 0.98 -0.50
CA PHE A 526 3.38 1.91 0.53
C PHE A 526 4.05 3.15 -0.08
N PRO A 527 3.57 4.35 0.28
CA PRO A 527 2.73 4.73 1.43
C PRO A 527 1.22 4.89 1.16
N ARG A 528 0.67 4.53 -0.02
CA ARG A 528 -0.73 4.83 -0.37
C ARG A 528 -1.77 3.99 0.37
N LEU A 529 -1.50 2.72 0.69
CA LEU A 529 -2.44 1.90 1.46
C LEU A 529 -2.75 2.48 2.85
N PRO A 530 -1.78 2.99 3.64
CA PRO A 530 -2.07 3.77 4.84
C PRO A 530 -3.01 4.96 4.62
N ALA A 531 -2.93 5.65 3.48
CA ALA A 531 -3.82 6.75 3.12
C ALA A 531 -5.26 6.25 2.91
N ILE A 532 -5.44 5.22 2.09
CA ILE A 532 -6.77 4.60 1.87
C ILE A 532 -7.33 4.00 3.17
N ALA A 533 -6.47 3.40 4.00
CA ALA A 533 -6.86 2.89 5.31
C ALA A 533 -7.41 3.99 6.22
N GLU A 534 -6.79 5.19 6.22
CA GLU A 534 -7.27 6.33 7.00
C GLU A 534 -8.60 6.86 6.46
N ILE A 535 -8.79 6.94 5.14
CA ILE A 535 -10.08 7.31 4.53
C ILE A 535 -11.19 6.35 4.97
N GLY A 536 -10.89 5.06 5.05
CA GLY A 536 -11.86 4.05 5.46
C GLY A 536 -12.08 3.96 6.97
N TRP A 537 -11.09 4.36 7.77
CA TRP A 537 -11.12 4.23 9.22
C TRP A 537 -11.54 5.52 9.93
N SER A 538 -10.88 6.64 9.65
CA SER A 538 -11.01 7.88 10.41
C SER A 538 -12.22 8.70 9.95
N PRO A 539 -12.86 9.50 10.85
CA PRO A 539 -13.93 10.42 10.46
C PRO A 539 -13.44 11.43 9.41
N GLN A 540 -14.26 11.74 8.40
CA GLN A 540 -13.91 12.72 7.35
C GLN A 540 -13.49 14.08 7.90
N SER A 541 -14.10 14.51 9.00
CA SER A 541 -13.79 15.79 9.64
C SER A 541 -12.37 15.90 10.20
N THR A 542 -11.67 14.79 10.36
CA THR A 542 -10.29 14.74 10.84
C THR A 542 -9.27 14.68 9.71
N HIS A 543 -9.70 14.51 8.46
CA HIS A 543 -8.80 14.34 7.33
C HIS A 543 -8.06 15.64 7.03
N ASN A 544 -6.73 15.58 7.11
CA ASN A 544 -5.81 16.68 6.80
C ASN A 544 -4.52 16.10 6.23
N TYR A 545 -4.26 16.35 4.95
CA TYR A 545 -3.08 15.77 4.29
C TYR A 545 -1.76 16.19 4.95
N THR A 546 -1.64 17.45 5.39
CA THR A 546 -0.42 17.93 6.05
C THR A 546 -0.17 17.21 7.38
N ASP A 547 -1.22 17.00 8.18
CA ASP A 547 -1.12 16.22 9.41
C ASP A 547 -0.81 14.74 9.10
N PHE A 548 -1.54 14.13 8.17
CA PHE A 548 -1.33 12.74 7.75
C PHE A 548 0.11 12.49 7.31
N ARG A 549 0.67 13.30 6.38
CA ARG A 549 2.04 13.12 5.88
C ARG A 549 3.08 13.29 6.99
N ASN A 550 2.83 14.17 7.97
CA ASN A 550 3.73 14.36 9.12
C ASN A 550 3.72 13.12 10.04
N ARG A 551 2.55 12.55 10.34
CA ARG A 551 2.43 11.28 11.08
C ARG A 551 3.10 10.14 10.30
N LEU A 552 2.81 10.04 9.02
CA LEU A 552 3.35 9.03 8.12
C LEU A 552 4.89 9.08 8.02
N GLY A 553 5.48 10.25 8.13
CA GLY A 553 6.93 10.44 8.11
C GLY A 553 7.67 9.56 9.12
N THR A 554 7.05 9.24 10.26
CA THR A 554 7.64 8.35 11.28
C THR A 554 7.52 6.85 10.90
N HIS A 555 6.63 6.51 9.97
CA HIS A 555 6.41 5.12 9.54
C HIS A 555 7.50 4.60 8.60
N GLY A 556 8.23 5.47 7.90
CA GLY A 556 9.37 5.06 7.08
C GLY A 556 10.41 4.26 7.86
N ALA A 557 10.72 4.70 9.09
CA ALA A 557 11.61 3.97 9.99
C ALA A 557 11.07 2.58 10.39
N ARG A 558 9.73 2.46 10.57
CA ARG A 558 9.08 1.18 10.86
C ARG A 558 9.16 0.22 9.68
N TRP A 559 8.84 0.70 8.47
CA TRP A 559 8.91 -0.10 7.25
C TRP A 559 10.34 -0.58 6.99
N THR A 560 11.32 0.31 7.17
CA THR A 560 12.73 -0.07 7.06
C THR A 560 13.10 -1.15 8.07
N ALA A 561 12.69 -1.01 9.34
CA ALA A 561 12.98 -2.01 10.37
C ALA A 561 12.30 -3.36 10.07
N ALA A 562 11.11 -3.35 9.47
CA ALA A 562 10.37 -4.53 9.03
C ALA A 562 10.88 -5.12 7.70
N GLY A 563 11.82 -4.48 7.01
CA GLY A 563 12.27 -4.89 5.67
C GLY A 563 11.21 -4.74 4.59
N ILE A 564 10.36 -3.70 4.71
CA ILE A 564 9.33 -3.34 3.71
C ILE A 564 9.91 -2.31 2.77
N GLY A 565 9.91 -2.61 1.46
CA GLY A 565 10.27 -1.67 0.41
C GLY A 565 9.14 -0.71 0.12
N TYR A 566 9.34 0.61 0.29
CA TYR A 566 8.30 1.60 0.07
C TYR A 566 8.78 2.73 -0.85
N TYR A 567 7.85 3.39 -1.51
CA TYR A 567 8.13 4.62 -2.26
C TYR A 567 8.30 5.79 -1.28
N ALA A 568 9.48 6.38 -1.25
CA ALA A 568 9.74 7.56 -0.42
C ALA A 568 9.15 8.82 -1.07
N ALA A 569 7.86 9.05 -0.89
CA ALA A 569 7.15 10.21 -1.44
C ALA A 569 7.88 11.52 -1.07
N PRO A 570 8.23 12.39 -2.04
CA PRO A 570 9.13 13.54 -1.80
C PRO A 570 8.58 14.59 -0.84
N ASP A 571 7.26 14.66 -0.71
CA ASP A 571 6.57 15.64 0.12
C ASP A 571 6.30 15.15 1.55
N VAL A 572 6.66 13.90 1.88
CA VAL A 572 6.59 13.36 3.24
C VAL A 572 7.87 13.67 3.99
N PRO A 573 7.81 14.25 5.20
CA PRO A 573 8.99 14.52 6.01
C PRO A 573 9.43 13.21 6.70
N TRP A 574 10.04 12.30 5.92
CA TRP A 574 10.51 11.02 6.45
C TRP A 574 11.52 11.26 7.59
N SER A 575 11.18 10.81 8.80
CA SER A 575 12.14 10.76 9.89
C SER A 575 13.20 9.71 9.58
N SER A 576 14.45 10.08 9.72
CA SER A 576 15.52 9.08 9.74
C SER A 576 15.19 8.01 10.79
N PRO A 577 15.46 6.71 10.51
CA PRO A 577 15.31 5.70 11.53
C PRO A 577 16.06 6.15 12.77
N SER A 578 15.40 6.19 13.90
CA SER A 578 16.02 6.53 15.18
C SER A 578 17.00 5.43 15.59
N GLY A 579 18.13 5.41 14.94
CA GLY A 579 19.36 4.70 15.23
C GLY A 579 20.50 5.67 15.35
N GLY A 580 20.24 6.92 15.72
CA GLY A 580 21.22 7.98 15.88
C GLY A 580 20.95 9.15 14.91
N ASN A 581 20.93 10.34 15.46
CA ASN A 581 21.13 11.58 14.73
C ASN A 581 22.39 11.40 13.87
N LEU A 582 22.24 11.39 12.52
CA LEU A 582 23.39 11.29 11.61
C LEU A 582 24.21 12.61 11.55
N ASN A 583 23.92 13.57 12.43
CA ASN A 583 24.79 14.74 12.55
C ASN A 583 26.20 14.30 12.96
N GLY A 584 27.20 14.82 12.29
CA GLY A 584 28.59 14.45 12.55
C GLY A 584 29.36 14.10 11.29
N VAL A 585 30.54 13.55 11.48
CA VAL A 585 31.44 13.20 10.38
C VAL A 585 31.28 11.74 10.03
N HIS A 586 30.97 11.47 8.77
CA HIS A 586 30.70 10.13 8.24
C HIS A 586 31.43 9.86 6.93
N THR A 587 31.59 8.60 6.59
CA THR A 587 31.95 8.11 5.25
C THR A 587 30.77 7.44 4.61
N PHE A 588 30.65 7.54 3.29
CA PHE A 588 29.65 6.82 2.50
C PHE A 588 30.36 5.85 1.59
N ALA A 589 30.11 4.55 1.72
CA ALA A 589 30.77 3.53 0.93
C ALA A 589 29.79 2.59 0.23
N THR A 590 30.13 2.17 -1.00
CA THR A 590 29.42 1.14 -1.77
C THR A 590 30.42 0.26 -2.48
N GLY A 591 30.25 -1.09 -2.39
CA GLY A 591 31.16 -2.04 -3.01
C GLY A 591 32.65 -1.87 -2.60
N GLY A 592 32.93 -1.41 -1.37
CA GLY A 592 34.28 -1.13 -0.88
C GLY A 592 34.87 0.22 -1.30
N GLN A 593 34.15 1.02 -2.05
CA GLN A 593 34.55 2.33 -2.53
C GLN A 593 33.84 3.43 -1.74
N ALA A 594 34.57 4.45 -1.28
CA ALA A 594 34.02 5.61 -0.58
C ALA A 594 33.68 6.75 -1.54
N LEU A 595 32.65 7.54 -1.21
CA LEU A 595 32.35 8.82 -1.87
C LEU A 595 33.51 9.78 -1.64
N ASP A 596 34.15 10.23 -2.72
CA ASP A 596 35.46 10.85 -2.71
C ASP A 596 35.48 12.17 -3.48
N VAL A 597 36.19 13.17 -2.93
CA VAL A 597 36.59 14.34 -3.68
C VAL A 597 37.98 14.09 -4.28
N PRO A 598 38.11 13.89 -5.60
CA PRO A 598 39.35 13.46 -6.22
C PRO A 598 40.48 14.47 -5.97
N GLY A 599 41.66 13.92 -5.61
CA GLY A 599 42.86 14.72 -5.34
C GLY A 599 42.71 15.67 -4.15
N SER A 600 41.77 15.47 -3.25
CA SER A 600 41.42 16.40 -2.16
C SER A 600 41.19 17.83 -2.65
N SER A 601 40.63 18.01 -3.82
CA SER A 601 40.39 19.33 -4.45
C SER A 601 39.53 20.21 -3.52
N THR A 602 39.85 21.50 -3.46
CA THR A 602 39.04 22.52 -2.80
C THR A 602 38.28 23.40 -3.79
N THR A 603 38.31 23.05 -5.07
CA THR A 603 37.72 23.85 -6.15
C THR A 603 36.23 23.55 -6.27
N PRO A 604 35.32 24.54 -6.20
CA PRO A 604 33.91 24.35 -6.54
C PRO A 604 33.72 23.84 -7.96
N GLY A 605 32.77 22.93 -8.17
CA GLY A 605 32.51 22.27 -9.45
C GLY A 605 33.32 20.99 -9.67
N THR A 606 34.22 20.62 -8.76
CA THR A 606 34.90 19.32 -8.85
C THR A 606 33.88 18.19 -8.74
N ARG A 607 33.84 17.33 -9.75
CA ARG A 607 32.94 16.18 -9.81
C ARG A 607 33.34 15.14 -8.77
N LEU A 608 32.37 14.63 -8.03
CA LEU A 608 32.59 13.58 -7.05
C LEU A 608 32.81 12.23 -7.78
N THR A 609 33.64 11.42 -7.17
CA THR A 609 33.97 10.06 -7.62
C THR A 609 33.79 9.07 -6.47
N THR A 610 33.96 7.78 -6.75
CA THR A 610 34.23 6.80 -5.71
C THR A 610 35.69 6.33 -5.79
N TRP A 611 36.29 6.09 -4.64
CA TRP A 611 37.67 5.64 -4.51
C TRP A 611 37.82 4.64 -3.35
N ALA A 612 38.81 3.76 -3.42
CA ALA A 612 39.07 2.82 -2.32
C ALA A 612 39.11 3.55 -0.97
N LEU A 613 38.41 3.03 0.03
CA LEU A 613 38.31 3.62 1.36
C LEU A 613 39.71 3.70 2.02
N HIS A 614 40.20 4.92 2.23
CA HIS A 614 41.51 5.18 2.89
C HIS A 614 41.40 6.12 4.10
N GLY A 615 40.17 6.57 4.43
CA GLY A 615 39.88 7.37 5.63
C GLY A 615 40.41 8.81 5.60
N GLY A 616 40.83 9.32 4.45
CA GLY A 616 41.24 10.72 4.26
C GLY A 616 40.06 11.68 4.41
N ASN A 617 40.35 12.97 4.71
CA ASN A 617 39.30 13.98 4.92
C ASN A 617 38.48 14.26 3.66
N ASN A 618 39.02 14.01 2.47
CA ASN A 618 38.31 14.08 1.19
C ASN A 618 37.23 12.99 0.99
N GLN A 619 37.22 11.93 1.84
CA GLN A 619 36.21 10.87 1.91
C GLN A 619 35.28 11.04 3.10
N LYS A 620 35.47 12.03 3.91
CA LYS A 620 34.67 12.31 5.10
C LYS A 620 33.73 13.48 4.82
N TRP A 621 32.52 13.34 5.32
CA TRP A 621 31.43 14.30 5.09
C TRP A 621 30.77 14.64 6.42
N THR A 622 30.72 15.91 6.76
CA THR A 622 29.95 16.39 7.90
C THR A 622 28.48 16.48 7.50
N LEU A 623 27.65 15.71 8.15
CA LEU A 623 26.21 15.73 8.01
C LEU A 623 25.61 16.73 8.99
N THR A 624 24.69 17.55 8.50
CA THR A 624 23.88 18.44 9.34
C THR A 624 22.42 18.30 8.93
N GLU A 625 21.60 17.85 9.88
CA GLU A 625 20.16 17.68 9.67
C GLU A 625 19.47 19.03 9.49
N GLN A 626 18.57 19.11 8.54
CA GLN A 626 17.75 20.28 8.25
C GLN A 626 16.36 20.10 8.86
N SER A 627 15.60 21.18 9.00
CA SER A 627 14.26 21.17 9.60
C SER A 627 13.25 20.29 8.88
N ASP A 628 13.53 19.84 7.63
CA ASP A 628 12.71 18.94 6.85
C ASP A 628 13.17 17.47 6.91
N GLY A 629 14.11 17.14 7.83
CA GLY A 629 14.69 15.80 7.99
C GLY A 629 15.67 15.38 6.90
N SER A 630 16.03 16.28 5.98
CA SER A 630 17.12 16.07 5.03
C SER A 630 18.46 16.48 5.63
N TYR A 631 19.56 16.10 4.97
CA TYR A 631 20.91 16.42 5.42
C TYR A 631 21.67 17.23 4.37
N THR A 632 22.45 18.21 4.81
CA THR A 632 23.57 18.72 4.02
C THR A 632 24.78 17.82 4.25
N LEU A 633 25.54 17.54 3.19
CA LEU A 633 26.79 16.79 3.22
C LEU A 633 27.93 17.74 2.88
N VAL A 634 28.72 18.14 3.88
CA VAL A 634 29.84 19.04 3.73
C VAL A 634 31.16 18.27 3.79
N ASN A 635 31.96 18.30 2.73
CA ASN A 635 33.22 17.58 2.70
C ASN A 635 34.23 18.18 3.73
N VAL A 636 34.85 17.31 4.52
CA VAL A 636 35.75 17.74 5.63
C VAL A 636 37.01 18.36 5.11
N ALA A 637 37.53 17.99 3.92
CA ALA A 637 38.75 18.58 3.35
C ALA A 637 38.50 19.93 2.70
N SER A 638 37.40 20.09 1.99
CA SER A 638 37.14 21.28 1.19
C SER A 638 36.19 22.29 1.84
N GLY A 639 35.35 21.87 2.78
CA GLY A 639 34.27 22.68 3.33
C GLY A 639 33.11 22.94 2.34
N LEU A 640 33.07 22.25 1.20
CA LEU A 640 32.07 22.41 0.16
C LEU A 640 30.98 21.34 0.28
N CYS A 641 29.77 21.67 -0.17
CA CYS A 641 28.59 20.79 -0.14
C CYS A 641 28.55 19.84 -1.34
N ALA A 642 28.08 18.60 -1.13
CA ALA A 642 27.69 17.74 -2.21
C ALA A 642 26.46 18.30 -2.92
N ASP A 643 26.58 18.57 -4.22
CA ASP A 643 25.66 19.39 -5.03
C ASP A 643 25.28 18.66 -6.33
N VAL A 644 24.00 18.63 -6.66
CA VAL A 644 23.57 18.25 -8.02
C VAL A 644 23.81 19.44 -8.94
N SER A 645 24.78 19.28 -9.84
CA SER A 645 25.27 20.35 -10.72
C SER A 645 24.14 21.11 -11.43
N GLY A 646 24.15 22.43 -11.31
CA GLY A 646 23.14 23.30 -11.89
C GLY A 646 21.75 23.13 -11.32
N GLY A 647 21.58 22.39 -10.24
CA GLY A 647 20.28 22.04 -9.69
C GLY A 647 19.39 21.27 -10.67
N SER A 648 20.01 20.43 -11.52
CA SER A 648 19.34 19.64 -12.56
C SER A 648 18.29 18.69 -11.97
N LEU A 649 17.20 18.47 -12.70
CA LEU A 649 16.19 17.44 -12.43
C LEU A 649 16.42 16.17 -13.26
N SER A 650 17.38 16.19 -14.18
CA SER A 650 17.59 15.11 -15.15
C SER A 650 18.41 13.97 -14.57
N ALA A 651 18.05 12.73 -14.93
CA ALA A 651 18.87 11.54 -14.70
C ALA A 651 20.26 11.72 -15.38
N GLY A 652 21.30 11.19 -14.74
CA GLY A 652 22.69 11.33 -15.22
C GLY A 652 23.36 12.65 -14.90
N ALA A 653 22.66 13.62 -14.28
CA ALA A 653 23.28 14.88 -13.89
C ALA A 653 24.44 14.65 -12.91
N PRO A 654 25.61 15.27 -13.11
CA PRO A 654 26.77 15.09 -12.26
C PRO A 654 26.49 15.55 -10.83
N VAL A 655 27.05 14.82 -9.87
CA VAL A 655 27.17 15.33 -8.50
C VAL A 655 28.58 15.89 -8.32
N VAL A 656 28.65 17.13 -7.86
CA VAL A 656 29.89 17.91 -7.70
C VAL A 656 29.99 18.40 -6.26
N GLN A 657 31.17 18.89 -5.84
CA GLN A 657 31.20 19.74 -4.67
C GLN A 657 30.99 21.20 -5.09
N TRP A 658 30.24 21.98 -4.31
CA TRP A 658 29.96 23.39 -4.56
C TRP A 658 29.85 24.19 -3.26
N THR A 659 30.00 25.51 -3.36
CA THR A 659 29.76 26.40 -2.20
C THR A 659 28.39 26.13 -1.60
N CYS A 660 28.32 25.94 -0.28
CA CYS A 660 27.06 25.65 0.41
C CYS A 660 26.12 26.86 0.35
N THR A 661 24.97 26.69 -0.28
CA THR A 661 23.94 27.73 -0.45
C THR A 661 22.66 27.41 0.31
N GLY A 662 22.54 26.18 0.86
CA GLY A 662 21.33 25.66 1.49
C GLY A 662 20.19 25.29 0.50
N GLY A 663 20.47 25.32 -0.80
CA GLY A 663 19.53 24.96 -1.85
C GLY A 663 19.11 23.48 -1.77
N THR A 664 17.92 23.15 -2.29
CA THR A 664 17.39 21.78 -2.27
C THR A 664 18.23 20.78 -3.09
N ASN A 665 19.03 21.24 -4.05
CA ASN A 665 20.00 20.46 -4.80
C ASN A 665 21.28 20.10 -4.01
N GLN A 666 21.46 20.67 -2.82
CA GLN A 666 22.54 20.38 -1.86
C GLN A 666 22.03 19.65 -0.62
N ARG A 667 20.73 19.30 -0.60
CA ARG A 667 20.12 18.57 0.50
C ARG A 667 19.76 17.17 0.04
N TRP A 668 20.01 16.20 0.92
CA TRP A 668 19.89 14.78 0.63
C TRP A 668 19.01 14.09 1.66
N ARG A 669 17.99 13.37 1.20
CA ARG A 669 17.24 12.46 2.06
C ARG A 669 18.01 11.15 2.15
N ILE A 670 18.37 10.78 3.36
CA ILE A 670 19.09 9.53 3.64
C ILE A 670 18.07 8.54 4.14
N THR A 671 17.81 7.50 3.33
CA THR A 671 16.80 6.48 3.64
C THR A 671 17.50 5.13 3.80
N PRO A 672 17.35 4.46 4.95
CA PRO A 672 17.88 3.12 5.13
C PRO A 672 17.14 2.13 4.23
N VAL A 673 17.87 1.15 3.72
CA VAL A 673 17.35 0.05 2.93
C VAL A 673 17.85 -1.29 3.48
N ALA A 674 17.28 -2.39 3.01
CA ALA A 674 17.64 -3.72 3.47
C ALA A 674 19.18 -3.97 3.40
N GLY A 675 19.71 -4.74 4.34
CA GLY A 675 21.15 -5.06 4.40
C GLY A 675 22.02 -4.00 5.08
N GLY A 676 21.44 -3.03 5.83
CA GLY A 676 22.20 -2.03 6.60
C GLY A 676 22.83 -0.94 5.73
N THR A 677 22.34 -0.78 4.50
CA THR A 677 22.73 0.27 3.57
C THR A 677 21.70 1.40 3.51
N HIS A 678 22.00 2.50 2.82
CA HIS A 678 21.14 3.67 2.69
C HIS A 678 21.10 4.12 1.23
N THR A 679 19.99 4.72 0.83
CA THR A 679 19.92 5.55 -0.37
C THR A 679 20.04 7.01 0.02
N LEU A 680 20.65 7.82 -0.86
CA LEU A 680 20.74 9.25 -0.73
C LEU A 680 20.01 9.91 -1.90
N ALA A 681 18.80 10.43 -1.65
CA ALA A 681 18.01 11.09 -2.68
C ALA A 681 18.17 12.62 -2.62
N SER A 682 18.42 13.26 -3.74
CA SER A 682 18.40 14.72 -3.82
C SER A 682 17.01 15.25 -3.48
N VAL A 683 16.90 16.18 -2.54
CA VAL A 683 15.61 16.80 -2.18
C VAL A 683 14.96 17.51 -3.37
N LYS A 684 15.78 18.02 -4.31
CA LYS A 684 15.28 18.77 -5.46
C LYS A 684 14.69 17.88 -6.55
N SER A 685 15.34 16.74 -6.86
CA SER A 685 14.96 15.89 -7.99
C SER A 685 14.31 14.58 -7.58
N GLY A 686 14.48 14.13 -6.33
CA GLY A 686 14.10 12.78 -5.88
C GLY A 686 15.03 11.66 -6.38
N LEU A 687 16.00 11.97 -7.26
CA LEU A 687 16.91 10.98 -7.83
C LEU A 687 18.04 10.62 -6.86
N LEU A 688 18.51 9.36 -6.96
CA LEU A 688 19.48 8.77 -6.04
C LEU A 688 20.94 9.07 -6.41
N LEU A 689 21.75 9.34 -5.42
CA LEU A 689 23.21 9.35 -5.53
C LEU A 689 23.70 7.98 -6.01
N THR A 690 24.34 7.95 -7.18
CA THR A 690 24.70 6.72 -7.88
C THR A 690 26.13 6.79 -8.36
N THR A 691 26.95 5.78 -8.07
CA THR A 691 28.26 5.61 -8.71
C THR A 691 28.13 4.83 -10.01
N ALA A 692 28.98 5.13 -10.97
CA ALA A 692 28.99 4.45 -12.28
C ALA A 692 29.48 2.99 -12.17
N SER A 693 30.33 2.69 -11.18
CA SER A 693 30.88 1.33 -10.95
C SER A 693 31.59 1.26 -9.59
N THR A 694 32.15 0.10 -9.25
CA THR A 694 33.00 -0.12 -8.07
C THR A 694 34.51 0.07 -8.37
N ALA A 695 34.87 0.72 -9.45
CA ALA A 695 36.26 1.05 -9.76
C ALA A 695 36.69 2.38 -9.13
N ASN A 696 38.00 2.51 -8.83
CA ASN A 696 38.56 3.79 -8.41
C ASN A 696 38.35 4.87 -9.50
N GLY A 697 37.90 6.04 -9.08
CA GLY A 697 37.61 7.16 -9.98
C GLY A 697 36.25 7.04 -10.70
N ALA A 698 35.42 6.09 -10.34
CA ALA A 698 34.08 5.98 -10.93
C ALA A 698 33.27 7.26 -10.61
N LEU A 699 32.68 7.82 -11.65
CA LEU A 699 31.96 9.09 -11.59
C LEU A 699 30.63 8.95 -10.84
N VAL A 700 30.29 9.95 -10.02
CA VAL A 700 29.03 10.00 -9.31
C VAL A 700 28.04 10.93 -10.01
N ALA A 701 26.80 10.48 -10.10
CA ALA A 701 25.69 11.19 -10.71
C ALA A 701 24.39 10.89 -9.95
N GLN A 702 23.32 11.65 -10.23
CA GLN A 702 21.98 11.25 -9.78
C GLN A 702 21.30 10.37 -10.82
N GLN A 703 20.57 9.33 -10.38
CA GLN A 703 19.83 8.40 -11.24
C GLN A 703 18.49 8.00 -10.60
N PRO A 704 17.51 7.59 -11.41
CA PRO A 704 16.32 6.91 -10.87
C PRO A 704 16.71 5.69 -10.01
N ASP A 705 15.92 5.37 -9.00
CA ASP A 705 16.12 4.13 -8.24
C ASP A 705 15.87 2.93 -9.17
N ASN A 706 16.89 2.11 -9.35
CA ASN A 706 16.84 0.89 -10.15
C ASN A 706 17.18 -0.36 -9.34
N GLY A 707 17.21 -0.25 -8.01
CA GLY A 707 17.54 -1.34 -7.10
C GLY A 707 19.02 -1.75 -7.06
N SER A 708 19.88 -1.12 -7.86
CA SER A 708 21.30 -1.48 -8.00
C SER A 708 22.07 -1.28 -6.68
N ALA A 709 23.03 -2.17 -6.41
CA ALA A 709 23.99 -2.01 -5.32
C ALA A 709 24.82 -0.73 -5.44
N LEU A 710 24.95 -0.15 -6.65
CA LEU A 710 25.67 1.11 -6.91
C LEU A 710 24.92 2.36 -6.38
N GLN A 711 23.71 2.17 -5.88
CA GLN A 711 22.86 3.19 -5.24
C GLN A 711 22.70 2.95 -3.74
N ARG A 712 23.37 1.93 -3.18
CA ARG A 712 23.25 1.50 -1.79
C ARG A 712 24.56 1.81 -1.06
N TRP A 713 24.49 2.71 -0.08
CA TRP A 713 25.64 3.24 0.64
C TRP A 713 25.65 2.80 2.09
N THR A 714 26.73 2.24 2.57
CA THR A 714 26.98 2.09 4.01
C THR A 714 27.47 3.42 4.56
N ILE A 715 26.99 3.79 5.74
CA ILE A 715 27.42 5.00 6.48
C ILE A 715 28.32 4.52 7.62
N GLY A 716 29.57 5.00 7.62
CA GLY A 716 30.60 4.63 8.61
C GLY A 716 31.05 5.78 9.48
#